data_5004d32f9f3b442ef2013d869a50536e
#
_entry.id   5004d32f9f3b442ef2013d869a50536e
#
_cell.length_a   1.000
_cell.length_b   1.000
_cell.length_c   1.000
_cell.angle_alpha   90.00
_cell.angle_beta   90.00
_cell.angle_gamma   90.00
#
_symmetry.space_group_name_H-M   'P 1'
#
loop_
_entity.id
_entity.type
_entity.pdbx_description
1 polymer ?
#
loop_
_entity_poly.entity_id
_entity_poly.type
_entity_poly.pdbx_seq_one_letter_code
_entity_poly.pdbx_strand_id
1 'polypeptide(L)'
;MVALTGTLLTAFLYPAVADGTVLRSEIEWLPSLGLNLVVRLDGLSWIFAQLVLAIGFLVVLYARYYMSRDDPVPRFFSFLLAFMGSMLGLVMSGNLVQLAFFWELTSLASFLLIGYWHQNEAARSAARMALIVTAAGGLCLLIGLLLIGRIVGSYDLEAVLASGDAIRSSELYLPALLLILIGAFTKSAQFPFHFWLPHAMAAPTPVSAYLHSATMVKAGIFILIRLWPVLAGSEAWYYIVTSAGLLTLLIGAWAAIFQQDLKGLLAYSTISHLGIITLLLGIGSPLAAVAAIFHTLNHATFKASLFMAAGIIDHEAGTRDLRRLSGLYRFMPITATLAMVAAAAMAGVPLLNGFLSKEMLLAEAVTDYNDTWLDQALPYLATLGLTFSVLYSLRFIHQTFFGPRPTSLPRTPHEAPRWMRAPIEVLVVACLVVGIFPAVTMGPVLEVAARSVLGPNMPTYSLAIWHGFTRPLFLSIVALAVGAAGYFVFARRLNTASAVPLLGRLKGRRMFETVLSILIGAARRLMKVVATERLQSQLRVLVLVGCIAGLLPFLRAGYAIGTLGVTPLDPGFGAIWLVGAGCALAAAWQAKYHRLAAVVLVSGTGLVSCISFVWLSAPDLALTQLLVETVTTILLLLSLRWLPKRLPDVWPEADMPISVRARRAIDLVIAGGAGLGLGLLSYAIMTRSLPDTVSRFFIDRSYPEAGGRNVVNVILVDFRAFDTLGEITVLAIVALTVFSLLRRFRPASESVRSPLQQLQQDAFDEEREDRSRGDTLADYLLVPRVIMEWLFPFITVLALYLLIRGHDLPGGGFAAGVTMSIALILQYMAAGTRSIEARLRIKPLNWMGVGLMTAVATGLGALIFGYPFLTSFFRYVDVPLVGKVPVASALLFDLGVFLLVVGTTALILIAIAHQSIRTTARRQSNPPTLPVREQG
;
A
#
# COMPACT_ATOMS: atom_id res chain seq x y z
N MET A 1 -10.01 26.52 10.29
CA MET A 1 -11.13 26.79 9.34
C MET A 1 -11.71 25.48 8.82
N VAL A 2 -10.98 24.58 8.12
CA VAL A 2 -11.53 23.35 7.51
C VAL A 2 -12.35 22.49 8.49
N ALA A 3 -11.80 22.15 9.66
CA ALA A 3 -12.52 21.35 10.66
C ALA A 3 -13.78 22.05 11.19
N LEU A 4 -13.70 23.37 11.43
CA LEU A 4 -14.85 24.16 11.89
C LEU A 4 -15.95 24.23 10.82
N THR A 5 -15.56 24.53 9.58
CA THR A 5 -16.51 24.56 8.45
C THR A 5 -17.18 23.19 8.29
N GLY A 6 -16.41 22.10 8.35
CA GLY A 6 -16.97 20.75 8.30
C GLY A 6 -17.95 20.47 9.46
N THR A 7 -17.60 20.89 10.68
CA THR A 7 -18.49 20.75 11.85
C THR A 7 -19.82 21.50 11.65
N LEU A 8 -19.75 22.73 11.14
CA LEU A 8 -20.97 23.53 10.90
C LEU A 8 -21.82 22.98 9.76
N LEU A 9 -21.19 22.53 8.67
CA LEU A 9 -21.89 21.92 7.55
C LEU A 9 -22.61 20.62 7.97
N THR A 10 -21.93 19.75 8.69
CA THR A 10 -22.54 18.50 9.18
C THR A 10 -23.62 18.79 10.24
N ALA A 11 -23.43 19.80 11.09
CA ALA A 11 -24.47 20.23 12.03
C ALA A 11 -25.72 20.76 11.31
N PHE A 12 -25.56 21.48 10.21
CA PHE A 12 -26.67 21.96 9.39
C PHE A 12 -27.53 20.83 8.78
N LEU A 13 -26.93 19.65 8.55
CA LEU A 13 -27.63 18.47 8.04
C LEU A 13 -28.42 17.70 9.12
N TYR A 14 -28.33 18.10 10.40
CA TYR A 14 -29.02 17.42 11.52
C TYR A 14 -30.54 17.27 11.33
N PRO A 15 -31.31 18.31 10.91
CA PRO A 15 -32.75 18.16 10.75
C PRO A 15 -33.14 17.03 9.79
N ALA A 16 -32.47 16.93 8.65
CA ALA A 16 -32.74 15.89 7.66
C ALA A 16 -32.46 14.48 8.22
N VAL A 17 -31.36 14.33 8.98
CA VAL A 17 -30.98 13.05 9.58
C VAL A 17 -31.90 12.72 10.77
N ALA A 18 -32.36 13.74 11.50
CA ALA A 18 -33.29 13.57 12.63
C ALA A 18 -34.68 13.06 12.18
N ASP A 19 -35.11 13.46 11.00
CA ASP A 19 -36.37 12.98 10.38
C ASP A 19 -36.25 11.52 9.87
N GLY A 20 -35.09 10.89 10.06
CA GLY A 20 -34.82 9.51 9.62
C GLY A 20 -34.38 9.39 8.16
N THR A 21 -34.13 10.49 7.47
CA THR A 21 -33.67 10.48 6.08
C THR A 21 -32.20 10.08 5.99
N VAL A 22 -31.90 9.09 5.16
CA VAL A 22 -30.51 8.74 4.81
C VAL A 22 -30.09 9.57 3.61
N LEU A 23 -29.14 10.47 3.84
CA LEU A 23 -28.56 11.27 2.75
C LEU A 23 -27.53 10.41 2.03
N ARG A 24 -27.77 10.12 0.75
CA ARG A 24 -26.91 9.28 -0.09
C ARG A 24 -26.54 10.02 -1.36
N SER A 25 -25.26 9.94 -1.72
CA SER A 25 -24.72 10.37 -2.99
C SER A 25 -23.80 9.28 -3.54
N GLU A 26 -23.96 8.96 -4.80
CA GLU A 26 -23.23 7.87 -5.45
C GLU A 26 -22.55 8.37 -6.71
N ILE A 27 -21.30 7.94 -6.91
CA ILE A 27 -20.55 8.16 -8.15
C ILE A 27 -20.18 6.76 -8.66
N GLU A 28 -20.68 6.42 -9.82
CA GLU A 28 -20.35 5.16 -10.49
C GLU A 28 -18.88 5.16 -10.90
N TRP A 29 -18.12 4.13 -10.42
CA TRP A 29 -16.72 3.94 -10.77
C TRP A 29 -16.51 2.63 -11.52
N LEU A 30 -16.84 1.50 -10.90
CA LEU A 30 -16.79 0.17 -11.49
C LEU A 30 -18.08 -0.62 -11.17
N PRO A 31 -19.20 -0.29 -11.83
CA PRO A 31 -20.52 -0.87 -11.52
C PRO A 31 -20.56 -2.38 -11.68
N SER A 32 -19.81 -2.91 -12.69
CA SER A 32 -19.72 -4.36 -12.95
C SER A 32 -19.13 -5.16 -11.80
N LEU A 33 -18.33 -4.52 -10.92
CA LEU A 33 -17.74 -5.14 -9.74
C LEU A 33 -18.44 -4.70 -8.44
N GLY A 34 -19.48 -3.85 -8.53
CA GLY A 34 -20.15 -3.24 -7.37
C GLY A 34 -19.25 -2.27 -6.58
N LEU A 35 -18.22 -1.69 -7.25
CA LEU A 35 -17.27 -0.77 -6.62
C LEU A 35 -17.60 0.67 -7.00
N ASN A 36 -18.67 1.20 -6.42
CA ASN A 36 -19.05 2.59 -6.57
C ASN A 36 -18.61 3.42 -5.36
N LEU A 37 -18.35 4.71 -5.57
CA LEU A 37 -18.06 5.64 -4.48
C LEU A 37 -19.38 6.14 -3.91
N VAL A 38 -19.76 5.63 -2.75
CA VAL A 38 -21.03 5.94 -2.09
C VAL A 38 -20.78 6.70 -0.79
N VAL A 39 -21.22 7.95 -0.74
CA VAL A 39 -21.27 8.74 0.48
C VAL A 39 -22.64 8.58 1.12
N ARG A 40 -22.68 8.11 2.36
CA ARG A 40 -23.89 7.82 3.12
C ARG A 40 -23.84 8.49 4.48
N LEU A 41 -24.82 9.32 4.78
CA LEU A 41 -24.97 10.00 6.06
C LEU A 41 -26.33 9.66 6.67
N ASP A 42 -26.31 8.81 7.67
CA ASP A 42 -27.44 8.49 8.56
C ASP A 42 -27.13 8.95 10.00
N GLY A 43 -28.00 8.66 10.95
CA GLY A 43 -27.85 9.06 12.33
C GLY A 43 -26.55 8.62 12.98
N LEU A 44 -26.09 7.39 12.72
CA LEU A 44 -24.81 6.88 13.24
C LEU A 44 -23.61 7.56 12.56
N SER A 45 -23.62 7.65 11.23
CA SER A 45 -22.55 8.33 10.48
C SER A 45 -22.45 9.79 10.87
N TRP A 46 -23.59 10.46 11.06
CA TRP A 46 -23.65 11.86 11.44
C TRP A 46 -23.00 12.11 12.80
N ILE A 47 -23.32 11.30 13.81
CA ILE A 47 -22.78 11.49 15.17
C ILE A 47 -21.28 11.21 15.22
N PHE A 48 -20.79 10.20 14.47
CA PHE A 48 -19.37 9.94 14.36
C PHE A 48 -18.64 11.01 13.55
N ALA A 49 -19.27 11.55 12.50
CA ALA A 49 -18.71 12.68 11.76
C ALA A 49 -18.59 13.93 12.65
N GLN A 50 -19.58 14.21 13.49
CA GLN A 50 -19.51 15.29 14.48
C GLN A 50 -18.39 15.05 15.50
N LEU A 51 -18.21 13.83 16.00
CA LEU A 51 -17.09 13.51 16.90
C LEU A 51 -15.75 13.77 16.23
N VAL A 52 -15.58 13.34 14.98
CA VAL A 52 -14.35 13.51 14.21
C VAL A 52 -14.06 14.99 13.97
N LEU A 53 -15.04 15.76 13.55
CA LEU A 53 -14.88 17.17 13.17
C LEU A 53 -14.82 18.11 14.36
N ALA A 54 -15.75 18.01 15.32
CA ALA A 54 -15.83 18.92 16.45
C ALA A 54 -14.66 18.76 17.42
N ILE A 55 -14.34 17.51 17.81
CA ILE A 55 -13.16 17.25 18.62
C ILE A 55 -11.88 17.53 17.82
N GLY A 56 -11.87 17.23 16.52
CA GLY A 56 -10.78 17.58 15.61
C GLY A 56 -10.51 19.10 15.58
N PHE A 57 -11.54 19.91 15.52
CA PHE A 57 -11.42 21.38 15.61
C PHE A 57 -10.79 21.82 16.96
N LEU A 58 -11.28 21.27 18.07
CA LEU A 58 -10.73 21.58 19.39
C LEU A 58 -9.26 21.15 19.52
N VAL A 59 -8.90 19.99 18.96
CA VAL A 59 -7.51 19.52 18.95
C VAL A 59 -6.62 20.37 18.04
N VAL A 60 -7.11 20.83 16.89
CA VAL A 60 -6.37 21.77 16.02
C VAL A 60 -6.10 23.08 16.76
N LEU A 61 -7.09 23.61 17.49
CA LEU A 61 -6.93 24.82 18.32
C LEU A 61 -5.89 24.57 19.42
N TYR A 62 -5.99 23.47 20.14
CA TYR A 62 -5.03 23.07 21.17
C TYR A 62 -3.61 22.93 20.61
N ALA A 63 -3.46 22.21 19.49
CA ALA A 63 -2.18 21.95 18.86
C ALA A 63 -1.45 23.22 18.41
N ARG A 64 -2.20 24.26 18.01
CA ARG A 64 -1.63 25.57 17.63
C ARG A 64 -0.76 26.19 18.72
N TYR A 65 -1.12 25.96 19.99
CA TYR A 65 -0.43 26.51 21.16
C TYR A 65 0.50 25.50 21.84
N TYR A 66 0.31 24.20 21.56
CA TYR A 66 1.12 23.12 22.11
C TYR A 66 2.40 22.89 21.33
N MET A 67 2.37 22.97 19.98
CA MET A 67 3.51 22.66 19.12
C MET A 67 4.57 23.74 19.20
N SER A 68 5.84 23.34 19.30
CA SER A 68 6.98 24.24 19.27
C SER A 68 7.12 24.91 17.89
N ARG A 69 7.72 26.11 17.88
CA ARG A 69 8.08 26.78 16.62
C ARG A 69 9.18 26.09 15.85
N ASP A 70 9.98 25.28 16.53
CA ASP A 70 11.07 24.51 15.93
C ASP A 70 10.57 23.22 15.25
N ASP A 71 9.35 22.80 15.55
CA ASP A 71 8.71 21.65 14.90
C ASP A 71 8.24 22.01 13.48
N PRO A 72 8.26 21.08 12.52
CA PRO A 72 7.71 21.27 11.18
C PRO A 72 6.16 21.27 11.22
N VAL A 73 5.59 22.35 11.79
CA VAL A 73 4.15 22.50 12.07
C VAL A 73 3.24 22.27 10.83
N PRO A 74 3.59 22.74 9.60
CA PRO A 74 2.76 22.45 8.43
C PRO A 74 2.61 20.96 8.17
N ARG A 75 3.68 20.17 8.32
CA ARG A 75 3.64 18.70 8.18
C ARG A 75 2.71 18.06 9.21
N PHE A 76 2.73 18.55 10.45
CA PHE A 76 1.84 18.08 11.51
C PHE A 76 0.37 18.24 11.13
N PHE A 77 -0.02 19.47 10.73
CA PHE A 77 -1.41 19.75 10.37
C PHE A 77 -1.85 19.03 9.10
N SER A 78 -0.95 18.86 8.12
CA SER A 78 -1.25 18.06 6.92
C SER A 78 -1.58 16.62 7.27
N PHE A 79 -0.79 15.98 8.13
CA PHE A 79 -1.07 14.61 8.58
C PHE A 79 -2.34 14.52 9.43
N LEU A 80 -2.59 15.53 10.29
CA LEU A 80 -3.79 15.57 11.12
C LEU A 80 -5.06 15.72 10.27
N LEU A 81 -5.05 16.58 9.25
CA LEU A 81 -6.17 16.77 8.33
C LEU A 81 -6.34 15.56 7.41
N ALA A 82 -5.26 14.93 6.93
CA ALA A 82 -5.33 13.69 6.17
C ALA A 82 -5.98 12.57 6.98
N PHE A 83 -5.61 12.44 8.27
CA PHE A 83 -6.24 11.49 9.17
C PHE A 83 -7.72 11.81 9.39
N MET A 84 -8.07 13.09 9.58
CA MET A 84 -9.45 13.56 9.73
C MET A 84 -10.30 13.20 8.51
N GLY A 85 -9.80 13.49 7.31
CA GLY A 85 -10.46 13.14 6.05
C GLY A 85 -10.64 11.63 5.87
N SER A 86 -9.61 10.84 6.23
CA SER A 86 -9.70 9.37 6.19
C SER A 86 -10.76 8.83 7.15
N MET A 87 -10.87 9.39 8.36
CA MET A 87 -11.92 9.01 9.32
C MET A 87 -13.32 9.41 8.85
N LEU A 88 -13.47 10.59 8.24
CA LEU A 88 -14.75 10.99 7.64
C LEU A 88 -15.14 10.06 6.50
N GLY A 89 -14.22 9.78 5.60
CA GLY A 89 -14.45 8.82 4.51
C GLY A 89 -14.89 7.45 5.04
N LEU A 90 -14.27 6.98 6.14
CA LEU A 90 -14.63 5.71 6.78
C LEU A 90 -16.07 5.73 7.31
N VAL A 91 -16.44 6.74 8.12
CA VAL A 91 -17.75 6.77 8.78
C VAL A 91 -18.91 7.11 7.83
N MET A 92 -18.60 7.74 6.68
CA MET A 92 -19.57 8.10 5.64
C MET A 92 -19.56 7.11 4.46
N SER A 93 -18.80 6.02 4.52
CA SER A 93 -18.78 5.02 3.44
C SER A 93 -20.10 4.27 3.36
N GLY A 94 -20.70 4.26 2.17
CA GLY A 94 -21.89 3.47 1.83
C GLY A 94 -21.57 2.16 1.09
N ASN A 95 -20.28 1.85 0.88
CA ASN A 95 -19.83 0.62 0.25
C ASN A 95 -18.76 -0.04 1.12
N LEU A 96 -18.82 -1.38 1.26
CA LEU A 96 -17.93 -2.15 2.15
C LEU A 96 -16.46 -2.06 1.73
N VAL A 97 -16.16 -2.08 0.44
CA VAL A 97 -14.79 -1.99 -0.06
C VAL A 97 -14.24 -0.58 0.12
N GLN A 98 -15.05 0.44 -0.14
CA GLN A 98 -14.71 1.84 0.16
C GLN A 98 -14.43 2.04 1.66
N LEU A 99 -15.22 1.43 2.53
CA LEU A 99 -14.99 1.45 3.98
C LEU A 99 -13.61 0.86 4.33
N ALA A 100 -13.27 -0.31 3.76
CA ALA A 100 -11.96 -0.92 3.97
C ALA A 100 -10.81 -0.07 3.43
N PHE A 101 -10.99 0.61 2.30
CA PHE A 101 -10.01 1.56 1.76
C PHE A 101 -9.71 2.71 2.74
N PHE A 102 -10.76 3.39 3.22
CA PHE A 102 -10.59 4.47 4.21
C PHE A 102 -10.07 3.95 5.56
N TRP A 103 -10.40 2.71 5.92
CA TRP A 103 -9.83 2.05 7.09
C TRP A 103 -8.30 1.96 7.01
N GLU A 104 -7.75 1.56 5.87
CA GLU A 104 -6.30 1.51 5.69
C GLU A 104 -5.67 2.90 5.58
N LEU A 105 -6.36 3.87 4.98
CA LEU A 105 -5.89 5.26 5.00
C LEU A 105 -5.78 5.82 6.43
N THR A 106 -6.71 5.46 7.33
CA THR A 106 -6.58 5.84 8.75
C THR A 106 -5.38 5.17 9.42
N SER A 107 -5.04 3.91 9.04
CA SER A 107 -3.84 3.23 9.55
C SER A 107 -2.56 3.94 9.10
N LEU A 108 -2.49 4.30 7.82
CA LEU A 108 -1.35 5.03 7.25
C LEU A 108 -1.18 6.43 7.85
N ALA A 109 -2.26 7.20 7.92
CA ALA A 109 -2.22 8.56 8.47
C ALA A 109 -1.87 8.55 9.96
N SER A 110 -2.39 7.59 10.74
CA SER A 110 -2.02 7.42 12.15
C SER A 110 -0.56 7.01 12.33
N PHE A 111 -0.01 6.17 11.47
CA PHE A 111 1.42 5.85 11.46
C PHE A 111 2.28 7.10 11.30
N LEU A 112 1.92 7.99 10.35
CA LEU A 112 2.64 9.26 10.13
C LEU A 112 2.54 10.19 11.35
N LEU A 113 1.39 10.23 12.02
CA LEU A 113 1.16 11.04 13.23
C LEU A 113 1.90 10.48 14.45
N ILE A 114 1.87 9.17 14.69
CA ILE A 114 2.56 8.52 15.82
C ILE A 114 4.08 8.65 15.63
N GLY A 115 4.56 8.48 14.39
CA GLY A 115 5.95 8.63 14.01
C GLY A 115 6.42 10.06 13.75
N TYR A 116 5.64 11.10 14.13
CA TYR A 116 5.92 12.48 13.80
C TYR A 116 7.34 12.92 14.23
N TRP A 117 7.73 12.62 15.46
CA TRP A 117 9.10 12.78 15.94
C TRP A 117 9.98 11.61 15.53
N HIS A 118 10.20 11.46 14.24
CA HIS A 118 10.92 10.33 13.65
C HIS A 118 12.38 10.20 14.09
N GLN A 119 12.99 11.24 14.65
CA GLN A 119 14.32 11.17 15.27
C GLN A 119 14.32 10.30 16.53
N ASN A 120 13.19 10.22 17.24
CA ASN A 120 13.03 9.41 18.43
C ASN A 120 12.79 7.94 18.08
N GLU A 121 13.66 7.05 18.54
CA GLU A 121 13.56 5.61 18.30
C GLU A 121 12.26 5.00 18.88
N ALA A 122 11.84 5.47 20.06
CA ALA A 122 10.61 5.02 20.68
C ALA A 122 9.38 5.36 19.83
N ALA A 123 9.34 6.57 19.24
CA ALA A 123 8.26 6.99 18.35
C ALA A 123 8.25 6.14 17.05
N ARG A 124 9.42 5.88 16.44
CA ARG A 124 9.53 5.03 15.25
C ARG A 124 9.07 3.59 15.52
N SER A 125 9.51 3.02 16.64
CA SER A 125 9.15 1.65 17.03
C SER A 125 7.65 1.53 17.30
N ALA A 126 7.08 2.51 18.03
CA ALA A 126 5.65 2.57 18.33
C ALA A 126 4.80 2.72 17.06
N ALA A 127 5.19 3.61 16.14
CA ALA A 127 4.49 3.81 14.88
C ALA A 127 4.48 2.53 14.03
N ARG A 128 5.63 1.85 13.88
CA ARG A 128 5.72 0.57 13.16
C ARG A 128 4.84 -0.50 13.79
N MET A 129 4.87 -0.63 15.12
CA MET A 129 4.04 -1.59 15.83
C MET A 129 2.55 -1.32 15.61
N ALA A 130 2.11 -0.06 15.76
CA ALA A 130 0.73 0.34 15.52
C ALA A 130 0.30 0.03 14.09
N LEU A 131 1.13 0.38 13.09
CA LEU A 131 0.83 0.11 11.68
C LEU A 131 0.72 -1.38 11.40
N ILE A 132 1.70 -2.20 11.82
CA ILE A 132 1.70 -3.65 11.53
C ILE A 132 0.47 -4.32 12.14
N VAL A 133 0.13 -3.99 13.39
CA VAL A 133 -1.02 -4.59 14.08
C VAL A 133 -2.33 -4.16 13.42
N THR A 134 -2.49 -2.86 13.15
CA THR A 134 -3.77 -2.34 12.62
C THR A 134 -3.96 -2.63 11.13
N ALA A 135 -2.88 -2.64 10.32
CA ALA A 135 -2.97 -3.01 8.91
C ALA A 135 -3.18 -4.52 8.72
N ALA A 136 -2.50 -5.38 9.51
CA ALA A 136 -2.79 -6.81 9.48
C ALA A 136 -4.26 -7.11 9.84
N GLY A 137 -4.78 -6.42 10.85
CA GLY A 137 -6.21 -6.49 11.19
C GLY A 137 -7.12 -5.94 10.09
N GLY A 138 -6.72 -4.88 9.42
CA GLY A 138 -7.48 -4.30 8.31
C GLY A 138 -7.53 -5.21 7.08
N LEU A 139 -6.48 -5.97 6.80
CA LEU A 139 -6.52 -7.01 5.76
C LEU A 139 -7.50 -8.14 6.14
N CYS A 140 -7.53 -8.54 7.41
CA CYS A 140 -8.56 -9.47 7.89
C CYS A 140 -9.96 -8.89 7.71
N LEU A 141 -10.17 -7.61 8.10
CA LEU A 141 -11.44 -6.91 7.90
C LEU A 141 -11.85 -6.92 6.43
N LEU A 142 -10.95 -6.55 5.52
CA LEU A 142 -11.23 -6.54 4.08
C LEU A 142 -11.72 -7.92 3.60
N ILE A 143 -11.01 -9.00 3.97
CA ILE A 143 -11.42 -10.36 3.60
C ILE A 143 -12.80 -10.69 4.19
N GLY A 144 -13.04 -10.33 5.46
CA GLY A 144 -14.34 -10.54 6.10
C GLY A 144 -15.47 -9.79 5.40
N LEU A 145 -15.25 -8.53 5.00
CA LEU A 145 -16.22 -7.73 4.24
C LEU A 145 -16.45 -8.28 2.82
N LEU A 146 -15.41 -8.81 2.17
CA LEU A 146 -15.55 -9.49 0.88
C LEU A 146 -16.38 -10.77 1.00
N LEU A 147 -16.22 -11.52 2.09
CA LEU A 147 -17.07 -12.70 2.35
C LEU A 147 -18.53 -12.30 2.58
N ILE A 148 -18.80 -11.22 3.32
CA ILE A 148 -20.17 -10.68 3.48
C ILE A 148 -20.74 -10.29 2.11
N GLY A 149 -19.98 -9.54 1.30
CA GLY A 149 -20.41 -9.16 -0.06
C GLY A 149 -20.69 -10.38 -0.95
N ARG A 150 -19.92 -11.45 -0.80
CA ARG A 150 -20.16 -12.72 -1.53
C ARG A 150 -21.46 -13.41 -1.08
N ILE A 151 -21.78 -13.38 0.23
CA ILE A 151 -23.03 -13.97 0.76
C ILE A 151 -24.23 -13.19 0.23
N VAL A 152 -24.15 -11.86 0.24
CA VAL A 152 -25.26 -10.96 -0.15
C VAL A 152 -25.35 -10.77 -1.68
N GLY A 153 -24.25 -10.97 -2.39
CA GLY A 153 -24.16 -10.66 -3.82
C GLY A 153 -23.94 -9.16 -4.12
N SER A 154 -23.68 -8.33 -3.09
CA SER A 154 -23.46 -6.89 -3.22
C SER A 154 -22.51 -6.37 -2.14
N TYR A 155 -21.72 -5.34 -2.49
CA TYR A 155 -20.90 -4.59 -1.53
C TYR A 155 -21.57 -3.29 -1.04
N ASP A 156 -22.78 -3.01 -1.51
CA ASP A 156 -23.55 -1.87 -1.04
C ASP A 156 -24.00 -2.08 0.42
N LEU A 157 -23.78 -1.07 1.27
CA LEU A 157 -24.06 -1.18 2.69
C LEU A 157 -25.57 -1.37 2.99
N GLU A 158 -26.45 -0.78 2.20
CA GLU A 158 -27.91 -0.92 2.42
C GLU A 158 -28.37 -2.35 2.11
N ALA A 159 -27.88 -2.92 1.02
CA ALA A 159 -28.15 -4.31 0.67
C ALA A 159 -27.66 -5.26 1.77
N VAL A 160 -26.47 -4.99 2.31
CA VAL A 160 -25.89 -5.77 3.40
C VAL A 160 -26.72 -5.66 4.68
N LEU A 161 -27.10 -4.44 5.07
CA LEU A 161 -27.90 -4.22 6.28
C LEU A 161 -29.30 -4.85 6.22
N ALA A 162 -29.87 -4.97 5.01
CA ALA A 162 -31.14 -5.64 4.78
C ALA A 162 -31.04 -7.19 4.79
N SER A 163 -29.83 -7.77 4.72
CA SER A 163 -29.60 -9.21 4.52
C SER A 163 -29.15 -9.95 5.80
N GLY A 164 -29.51 -9.47 6.98
CA GLY A 164 -29.01 -10.00 8.26
C GLY A 164 -29.25 -11.51 8.45
N ASP A 165 -30.42 -12.01 8.14
CA ASP A 165 -30.76 -13.44 8.32
C ASP A 165 -29.99 -14.32 7.32
N ALA A 166 -29.87 -13.88 6.08
CA ALA A 166 -29.09 -14.59 5.06
C ALA A 166 -27.60 -14.69 5.45
N ILE A 167 -27.07 -13.62 6.06
CA ILE A 167 -25.68 -13.60 6.54
C ILE A 167 -25.50 -14.59 7.69
N ARG A 168 -26.38 -14.54 8.72
CA ARG A 168 -26.29 -15.39 9.91
C ARG A 168 -26.49 -16.89 9.62
N SER A 169 -27.29 -17.22 8.60
CA SER A 169 -27.56 -18.61 8.21
C SER A 169 -26.50 -19.20 7.27
N SER A 170 -25.59 -18.39 6.75
CA SER A 170 -24.55 -18.84 5.81
C SER A 170 -23.44 -19.62 6.51
N GLU A 171 -22.91 -20.67 5.85
CA GLU A 171 -21.69 -21.37 6.30
C GLU A 171 -20.47 -20.46 6.40
N LEU A 172 -20.45 -19.39 5.62
CA LEU A 172 -19.35 -18.39 5.62
C LEU A 172 -19.50 -17.36 6.75
N TYR A 173 -20.58 -17.40 7.54
CA TYR A 173 -20.83 -16.45 8.63
C TYR A 173 -19.70 -16.44 9.66
N LEU A 174 -19.35 -17.60 10.21
CA LEU A 174 -18.31 -17.69 11.25
C LEU A 174 -16.93 -17.24 10.77
N PRO A 175 -16.42 -17.65 9.59
CA PRO A 175 -15.19 -17.09 9.03
C PRO A 175 -15.25 -15.57 8.83
N ALA A 176 -16.36 -15.04 8.28
CA ALA A 176 -16.51 -13.61 8.06
C ALA A 176 -16.54 -12.85 9.39
N LEU A 177 -17.29 -13.33 10.38
CA LEU A 177 -17.37 -12.76 11.72
C LEU A 177 -15.98 -12.69 12.37
N LEU A 178 -15.23 -13.79 12.40
CA LEU A 178 -13.90 -13.84 13.01
C LEU A 178 -12.94 -12.84 12.36
N LEU A 179 -12.95 -12.74 11.04
CA LEU A 179 -12.08 -11.84 10.30
C LEU A 179 -12.45 -10.37 10.55
N ILE A 180 -13.73 -10.03 10.60
CA ILE A 180 -14.22 -8.69 10.93
C ILE A 180 -13.87 -8.33 12.39
N LEU A 181 -14.05 -9.26 13.32
CA LEU A 181 -13.71 -9.06 14.73
C LEU A 181 -12.21 -8.83 14.93
N ILE A 182 -11.34 -9.59 14.25
CA ILE A 182 -9.88 -9.34 14.28
C ILE A 182 -9.58 -7.92 13.83
N GLY A 183 -10.17 -7.47 12.72
CA GLY A 183 -10.01 -6.10 12.25
C GLY A 183 -10.46 -5.06 13.25
N ALA A 184 -11.67 -5.20 13.80
CA ALA A 184 -12.22 -4.29 14.79
C ALA A 184 -11.39 -4.28 16.09
N PHE A 185 -11.00 -5.45 16.59
CA PHE A 185 -10.25 -5.60 17.84
C PHE A 185 -8.82 -5.03 17.75
N THR A 186 -8.13 -5.22 16.62
CA THR A 186 -6.81 -4.63 16.42
C THR A 186 -6.87 -3.11 16.42
N LYS A 187 -7.86 -2.50 15.77
CA LYS A 187 -8.02 -1.06 15.67
C LYS A 187 -8.48 -0.43 16.98
N SER A 188 -9.41 -1.10 17.68
CA SER A 188 -9.96 -0.63 18.96
C SER A 188 -9.18 -1.13 20.18
N ALA A 189 -7.96 -1.63 19.98
CA ALA A 189 -7.08 -2.09 21.05
C ALA A 189 -7.74 -3.03 22.05
N GLN A 190 -8.55 -4.00 21.55
CA GLN A 190 -9.15 -5.04 22.36
C GLN A 190 -8.14 -6.14 22.67
N PHE A 191 -8.33 -6.86 23.78
CA PHE A 191 -7.53 -8.04 24.08
C PHE A 191 -7.70 -9.11 22.99
N PRO A 192 -6.60 -9.72 22.50
CA PRO A 192 -5.20 -9.63 22.94
C PRO A 192 -4.38 -8.52 22.27
N PHE A 193 -4.95 -7.72 21.37
CA PHE A 193 -4.24 -6.77 20.51
C PHE A 193 -4.03 -5.37 21.14
N HIS A 194 -4.32 -5.18 22.42
CA HIS A 194 -4.31 -3.88 23.11
C HIS A 194 -2.91 -3.25 23.28
N PHE A 195 -1.86 -4.03 23.18
CA PHE A 195 -0.48 -3.66 23.58
C PHE A 195 0.14 -2.52 22.78
N TRP A 196 -0.31 -2.25 21.55
CA TRP A 196 0.24 -1.17 20.72
C TRP A 196 -0.15 0.22 21.22
N LEU A 197 -1.34 0.36 21.82
CA LEU A 197 -1.91 1.65 22.22
C LEU A 197 -1.07 2.40 23.27
N PRO A 198 -0.62 1.79 24.36
CA PRO A 198 0.26 2.46 25.33
C PRO A 198 1.61 2.88 24.74
N HIS A 199 2.16 2.13 23.79
CA HIS A 199 3.39 2.51 23.08
C HIS A 199 3.18 3.70 22.14
N ALA A 200 1.99 3.85 21.53
CA ALA A 200 1.63 4.99 20.70
C ALA A 200 1.65 6.33 21.45
N MET A 201 1.71 6.33 22.79
CA MET A 201 1.84 7.55 23.61
C MET A 201 3.19 8.27 23.45
N ALA A 202 4.14 7.72 22.70
CA ALA A 202 5.33 8.42 22.25
C ALA A 202 5.03 9.58 21.27
N ALA A 203 3.82 9.62 20.69
CA ALA A 203 3.34 10.70 19.84
C ALA A 203 3.17 12.04 20.58
N PRO A 204 3.16 13.21 19.88
CA PRO A 204 2.74 14.47 20.45
C PRO A 204 1.36 14.38 21.11
N THR A 205 1.13 15.13 22.18
CA THR A 205 -0.14 15.01 22.94
C THR A 205 -1.39 15.36 22.12
N PRO A 206 -1.39 16.35 21.20
CA PRO A 206 -2.55 16.58 20.33
C PRO A 206 -2.93 15.32 19.51
N VAL A 207 -1.94 14.56 19.05
CA VAL A 207 -2.18 13.27 18.35
C VAL A 207 -2.85 12.27 19.29
N SER A 208 -2.30 12.11 20.51
CA SER A 208 -2.89 11.20 21.51
C SER A 208 -4.32 11.60 21.89
N ALA A 209 -4.58 12.89 22.05
CA ALA A 209 -5.91 13.42 22.35
C ALA A 209 -6.90 13.14 21.22
N TYR A 210 -6.51 13.23 19.98
CA TYR A 210 -7.40 13.00 18.83
C TYR A 210 -7.60 11.51 18.51
N LEU A 211 -6.50 10.77 18.32
CA LEU A 211 -6.55 9.36 17.89
C LEU A 211 -7.21 8.46 18.94
N HIS A 212 -6.94 8.71 20.22
CA HIS A 212 -7.29 7.76 21.27
C HIS A 212 -8.53 8.18 22.08
N SER A 213 -9.06 9.39 21.89
CA SER A 213 -10.34 9.78 22.52
C SER A 213 -11.54 9.71 21.56
N ALA A 214 -11.39 10.20 20.33
CA ALA A 214 -12.51 10.48 19.45
C ALA A 214 -12.51 9.68 18.13
N THR A 215 -11.38 9.20 17.65
CA THR A 215 -11.28 8.79 16.25
C THR A 215 -10.73 7.37 16.06
N MET A 216 -9.43 7.17 15.93
CA MET A 216 -8.81 5.91 15.49
C MET A 216 -9.32 4.67 16.24
N VAL A 217 -9.27 4.71 17.57
CA VAL A 217 -9.68 3.56 18.40
C VAL A 217 -11.19 3.32 18.39
N LYS A 218 -11.97 4.28 17.90
CA LYS A 218 -13.40 4.16 17.72
C LYS A 218 -13.82 3.67 16.34
N ALA A 219 -12.90 3.58 15.39
CA ALA A 219 -13.18 3.01 14.09
C ALA A 219 -13.64 1.54 14.19
N GLY A 220 -12.98 0.73 15.04
CA GLY A 220 -13.43 -0.64 15.29
C GLY A 220 -14.76 -0.70 16.04
N ILE A 221 -14.99 0.20 16.98
CA ILE A 221 -16.32 0.35 17.64
C ILE A 221 -17.38 0.74 16.60
N PHE A 222 -17.07 1.69 15.72
CA PHE A 222 -17.99 2.10 14.65
C PHE A 222 -18.40 0.92 13.77
N ILE A 223 -17.45 0.10 13.30
CA ILE A 223 -17.79 -1.05 12.45
C ILE A 223 -18.62 -2.11 13.21
N LEU A 224 -18.31 -2.33 14.49
CA LEU A 224 -19.11 -3.24 15.32
C LEU A 224 -20.55 -2.73 15.52
N ILE A 225 -20.77 -1.43 15.73
CA ILE A 225 -22.09 -0.82 15.81
C ILE A 225 -22.77 -0.86 14.45
N ARG A 226 -22.05 -0.52 13.36
CA ARG A 226 -22.60 -0.46 12.00
C ARG A 226 -23.09 -1.82 11.51
N LEU A 227 -22.33 -2.87 11.79
CA LEU A 227 -22.68 -4.24 11.39
C LEU A 227 -23.42 -5.02 12.48
N TRP A 228 -23.75 -4.38 13.61
CA TRP A 228 -24.49 -5.00 14.69
C TRP A 228 -25.79 -5.65 14.22
N PRO A 229 -26.64 -5.01 13.36
CA PRO A 229 -27.91 -5.59 12.91
C PRO A 229 -27.76 -6.91 12.16
N VAL A 230 -26.63 -7.11 11.50
CA VAL A 230 -26.38 -8.28 10.64
C VAL A 230 -25.49 -9.34 11.28
N LEU A 231 -24.64 -8.96 12.23
CA LEU A 231 -23.68 -9.87 12.87
C LEU A 231 -24.10 -10.30 14.29
N ALA A 232 -24.81 -9.46 15.03
CA ALA A 232 -25.26 -9.80 16.38
C ALA A 232 -26.39 -10.82 16.37
N GLY A 233 -26.67 -11.42 17.56
CA GLY A 233 -27.76 -12.39 17.74
C GLY A 233 -27.35 -13.85 17.57
N SER A 234 -26.05 -14.15 17.34
CA SER A 234 -25.51 -15.51 17.38
C SER A 234 -24.78 -15.81 18.67
N GLU A 235 -24.69 -17.06 19.08
CA GLU A 235 -23.88 -17.50 20.21
C GLU A 235 -22.41 -17.13 20.03
N ALA A 236 -21.88 -17.26 18.80
CA ALA A 236 -20.50 -16.90 18.50
C ALA A 236 -20.24 -15.42 18.76
N TRP A 237 -21.15 -14.53 18.33
CA TRP A 237 -21.06 -13.10 18.65
C TRP A 237 -21.04 -12.87 20.15
N TYR A 238 -22.02 -13.44 20.86
CA TYR A 238 -22.16 -13.27 22.31
C TYR A 238 -20.86 -13.67 23.04
N TYR A 239 -20.40 -14.91 22.86
CA TYR A 239 -19.23 -15.39 23.62
C TYR A 239 -17.94 -14.66 23.24
N ILE A 240 -17.70 -14.39 21.96
CA ILE A 240 -16.43 -13.80 21.52
C ILE A 240 -16.38 -12.31 21.88
N VAL A 241 -17.43 -11.53 21.56
CA VAL A 241 -17.40 -10.07 21.73
C VAL A 241 -17.53 -9.71 23.21
N THR A 242 -18.43 -10.39 23.97
CA THR A 242 -18.59 -10.19 25.41
C THR A 242 -17.32 -10.53 26.18
N SER A 243 -16.72 -11.69 25.90
CA SER A 243 -15.48 -12.10 26.56
C SER A 243 -14.31 -11.17 26.24
N ALA A 244 -14.16 -10.77 24.97
CA ALA A 244 -13.12 -9.83 24.57
C ALA A 244 -13.30 -8.47 25.23
N GLY A 245 -14.52 -7.94 25.27
CA GLY A 245 -14.85 -6.68 25.93
C GLY A 245 -14.56 -6.74 27.44
N LEU A 246 -15.01 -7.79 28.11
CA LEU A 246 -14.81 -7.99 29.54
C LEU A 246 -13.32 -8.12 29.92
N LEU A 247 -12.57 -8.96 29.20
CA LEU A 247 -11.12 -9.11 29.41
C LEU A 247 -10.39 -7.78 29.14
N THR A 248 -10.80 -7.04 28.12
CA THR A 248 -10.22 -5.72 27.80
C THR A 248 -10.50 -4.72 28.90
N LEU A 249 -11.74 -4.69 29.44
CA LEU A 249 -12.12 -3.87 30.59
C LEU A 249 -11.23 -4.15 31.79
N LEU A 250 -11.14 -5.42 32.20
CA LEU A 250 -10.40 -5.83 33.41
C LEU A 250 -8.89 -5.62 33.29
N ILE A 251 -8.29 -6.07 32.19
CA ILE A 251 -6.86 -5.96 31.94
C ILE A 251 -6.45 -4.50 31.79
N GLY A 252 -7.23 -3.71 31.03
CA GLY A 252 -6.99 -2.27 30.85
C GLY A 252 -7.08 -1.52 32.16
N ALA A 253 -8.13 -1.74 32.95
CA ALA A 253 -8.32 -1.07 34.22
C ALA A 253 -7.27 -1.46 35.25
N TRP A 254 -6.94 -2.76 35.35
CA TRP A 254 -5.87 -3.24 36.21
C TRP A 254 -4.50 -2.66 35.86
N ALA A 255 -4.15 -2.69 34.58
CA ALA A 255 -2.87 -2.15 34.13
C ALA A 255 -2.77 -0.63 34.33
N ALA A 256 -3.85 0.12 34.18
CA ALA A 256 -3.89 1.57 34.39
C ALA A 256 -3.48 1.96 35.83
N ILE A 257 -3.87 1.14 36.82
CA ILE A 257 -3.58 1.38 38.23
C ILE A 257 -2.07 1.49 38.53
N PHE A 258 -1.25 0.73 37.80
CA PHE A 258 0.20 0.62 38.08
C PHE A 258 1.08 1.47 37.15
N GLN A 259 0.47 2.27 36.24
CA GLN A 259 1.25 3.11 35.34
C GLN A 259 1.89 4.28 36.09
N GLN A 260 3.17 4.54 35.78
CA GLN A 260 3.90 5.68 36.33
C GLN A 260 3.92 6.89 35.36
N ASP A 261 3.61 6.65 34.09
CA ASP A 261 3.50 7.71 33.08
C ASP A 261 2.04 8.17 32.96
N LEU A 262 1.81 9.51 32.99
CA LEU A 262 0.48 10.09 32.96
C LEU A 262 -0.29 9.73 31.69
N LYS A 263 0.35 9.79 30.52
CA LYS A 263 -0.26 9.35 29.25
C LYS A 263 -0.46 7.83 29.22
N GLY A 264 0.44 7.07 29.85
CA GLY A 264 0.33 5.62 29.98
C GLY A 264 -0.90 5.23 30.78
N LEU A 265 -1.16 5.90 31.89
CA LEU A 265 -2.38 5.70 32.69
C LEU A 265 -3.63 5.99 31.85
N LEU A 266 -3.65 7.11 31.12
CA LEU A 266 -4.76 7.44 30.24
C LEU A 266 -4.94 6.46 29.07
N ALA A 267 -3.84 5.91 28.54
CA ALA A 267 -3.90 4.89 27.49
C ALA A 267 -4.55 3.60 27.95
N TYR A 268 -4.13 3.06 29.09
CA TYR A 268 -4.73 1.84 29.65
C TYR A 268 -6.16 2.09 30.13
N SER A 269 -6.48 3.25 30.66
CA SER A 269 -7.85 3.61 30.96
C SER A 269 -8.71 3.76 29.69
N THR A 270 -8.13 4.16 28.55
CA THR A 270 -8.84 4.15 27.25
C THR A 270 -9.15 2.72 26.82
N ILE A 271 -8.18 1.80 26.92
CA ILE A 271 -8.38 0.35 26.66
C ILE A 271 -9.54 -0.17 27.50
N SER A 272 -9.56 0.12 28.79
CA SER A 272 -10.65 -0.28 29.70
C SER A 272 -12.02 0.22 29.25
N HIS A 273 -12.14 1.51 28.89
CA HIS A 273 -13.42 2.07 28.43
C HIS A 273 -13.85 1.55 27.04
N LEU A 274 -12.90 1.28 26.14
CA LEU A 274 -13.21 0.59 24.88
C LEU A 274 -13.69 -0.84 25.14
N GLY A 275 -13.16 -1.49 26.19
CA GLY A 275 -13.66 -2.77 26.68
C GLY A 275 -15.12 -2.69 27.16
N ILE A 276 -15.52 -1.60 27.86
CA ILE A 276 -16.92 -1.36 28.25
C ILE A 276 -17.82 -1.32 27.01
N ILE A 277 -17.44 -0.56 25.97
CA ILE A 277 -18.25 -0.40 24.77
C ILE A 277 -18.39 -1.74 24.03
N THR A 278 -17.27 -2.47 23.89
CA THR A 278 -17.27 -3.78 23.23
C THR A 278 -18.11 -4.79 24.02
N LEU A 279 -18.02 -4.78 25.35
CA LEU A 279 -18.81 -5.61 26.25
C LEU A 279 -20.31 -5.38 26.06
N LEU A 280 -20.74 -4.10 26.03
CA LEU A 280 -22.14 -3.72 25.76
C LEU A 280 -22.63 -4.25 24.40
N LEU A 281 -21.81 -4.11 23.34
CA LEU A 281 -22.18 -4.63 22.03
C LEU A 281 -22.25 -6.17 22.00
N GLY A 282 -21.41 -6.83 22.81
CA GLY A 282 -21.38 -8.28 22.94
C GLY A 282 -22.61 -8.87 23.62
N ILE A 283 -23.19 -8.19 24.64
CA ILE A 283 -24.42 -8.60 25.33
C ILE A 283 -25.55 -8.81 24.31
N GLY A 284 -25.60 -8.01 23.25
CA GLY A 284 -26.50 -8.24 22.12
C GLY A 284 -27.93 -7.72 22.31
N SER A 285 -28.26 -7.09 23.44
CA SER A 285 -29.55 -6.46 23.63
C SER A 285 -29.64 -5.11 22.90
N PRO A 286 -30.82 -4.70 22.42
CA PRO A 286 -31.01 -3.38 21.82
C PRO A 286 -30.65 -2.23 22.78
N LEU A 287 -30.95 -2.36 24.09
CA LEU A 287 -30.64 -1.34 25.07
C LEU A 287 -29.12 -1.26 25.34
N ALA A 288 -28.43 -2.39 25.31
CA ALA A 288 -26.96 -2.42 25.39
C ALA A 288 -26.31 -1.71 24.19
N ALA A 289 -26.86 -1.84 22.98
CA ALA A 289 -26.38 -1.10 21.81
C ALA A 289 -26.58 0.42 21.98
N VAL A 290 -27.70 0.89 22.52
CA VAL A 290 -27.94 2.30 22.89
C VAL A 290 -26.91 2.77 23.91
N ALA A 291 -26.70 1.97 24.98
CA ALA A 291 -25.69 2.26 26.00
C ALA A 291 -24.26 2.33 25.45
N ALA A 292 -23.94 1.48 24.49
CA ALA A 292 -22.62 1.49 23.80
C ALA A 292 -22.40 2.79 23.00
N ILE A 293 -23.41 3.25 22.25
CA ILE A 293 -23.37 4.52 21.53
C ILE A 293 -23.21 5.68 22.52
N PHE A 294 -24.00 5.69 23.57
CA PHE A 294 -23.96 6.74 24.60
C PHE A 294 -22.59 6.77 25.32
N HIS A 295 -22.06 5.60 25.73
CA HIS A 295 -20.74 5.55 26.35
C HIS A 295 -19.62 5.98 25.38
N THR A 296 -19.77 5.71 24.09
CA THR A 296 -18.83 6.18 23.05
C THR A 296 -18.72 7.70 23.01
N LEU A 297 -19.84 8.41 23.12
CA LEU A 297 -19.90 9.88 23.16
C LEU A 297 -19.29 10.44 24.45
N ASN A 298 -19.72 9.89 25.59
CA ASN A 298 -19.24 10.31 26.89
C ASN A 298 -17.72 10.09 27.03
N HIS A 299 -17.25 8.94 26.58
CA HIS A 299 -15.83 8.62 26.56
C HIS A 299 -15.02 9.61 25.71
N ALA A 300 -15.55 10.06 24.56
CA ALA A 300 -14.85 11.02 23.71
C ALA A 300 -14.60 12.36 24.43
N THR A 301 -15.60 12.87 25.12
CA THR A 301 -15.54 14.16 25.79
C THR A 301 -14.56 14.16 26.96
N PHE A 302 -14.73 13.28 27.94
CA PHE A 302 -13.83 13.28 29.10
C PHE A 302 -12.39 12.82 28.75
N LYS A 303 -12.21 11.93 27.77
CA LYS A 303 -10.86 11.49 27.39
C LYS A 303 -10.08 12.56 26.63
N ALA A 304 -10.70 13.26 25.69
CA ALA A 304 -10.05 14.37 25.01
C ALA A 304 -9.61 15.44 26.01
N SER A 305 -10.48 15.79 26.99
CA SER A 305 -10.16 16.71 28.08
C SER A 305 -8.94 16.26 28.87
N LEU A 306 -8.92 14.98 29.29
CA LEU A 306 -7.84 14.42 30.11
C LEU A 306 -6.51 14.34 29.37
N PHE A 307 -6.51 13.93 28.08
CA PHE A 307 -5.28 13.91 27.30
C PHE A 307 -4.73 15.32 27.06
N MET A 308 -5.59 16.29 26.76
CA MET A 308 -5.14 17.69 26.59
C MET A 308 -4.64 18.28 27.93
N ALA A 309 -5.30 18.00 29.06
CA ALA A 309 -4.84 18.41 30.38
C ALA A 309 -3.49 17.74 30.73
N ALA A 310 -3.32 16.45 30.46
CA ALA A 310 -2.04 15.77 30.65
C ALA A 310 -0.94 16.36 29.75
N GLY A 311 -1.30 16.85 28.58
CA GLY A 311 -0.35 17.54 27.71
C GLY A 311 0.03 18.93 28.23
N ILE A 312 -0.90 19.68 28.81
CA ILE A 312 -0.57 20.92 29.49
C ILE A 312 0.42 20.65 30.64
N ILE A 313 0.14 19.64 31.46
CA ILE A 313 1.04 19.24 32.56
C ILE A 313 2.42 18.86 32.04
N ASP A 314 2.52 18.06 30.99
CA ASP A 314 3.80 17.66 30.36
C ASP A 314 4.56 18.88 29.81
N HIS A 315 3.85 19.79 29.15
CA HIS A 315 4.43 21.02 28.57
C HIS A 315 4.97 21.97 29.63
N GLU A 316 4.18 22.27 30.69
CA GLU A 316 4.49 23.26 31.69
C GLU A 316 5.42 22.72 32.80
N ALA A 317 5.24 21.46 33.25
CA ALA A 317 6.10 20.85 34.26
C ALA A 317 7.35 20.16 33.64
N GLY A 318 7.39 19.94 32.35
CA GLY A 318 8.50 19.28 31.65
C GLY A 318 8.62 17.77 31.95
N THR A 319 7.62 17.18 32.60
CA THR A 319 7.58 15.74 32.92
C THR A 319 6.16 15.24 33.05
N ARG A 320 5.95 13.96 32.75
CA ARG A 320 4.69 13.24 32.94
C ARG A 320 4.81 12.06 33.89
N ASP A 321 5.96 11.93 34.60
CA ASP A 321 6.18 10.88 35.60
C ASP A 321 5.40 11.22 36.88
N LEU A 322 4.36 10.45 37.19
CA LEU A 322 3.51 10.63 38.36
C LEU A 322 4.27 10.65 39.68
N ARG A 323 5.44 10.02 39.77
CA ARG A 323 6.27 10.01 41.00
C ARG A 323 6.94 11.36 41.26
N ARG A 324 7.08 12.19 40.20
CA ARG A 324 7.68 13.52 40.28
C ARG A 324 6.65 14.66 40.33
N LEU A 325 5.41 14.32 39.88
CA LEU A 325 4.29 15.27 39.92
C LEU A 325 3.63 15.21 41.29
N SER A 326 3.46 16.35 41.93
CA SER A 326 2.69 16.49 43.17
C SER A 326 2.35 17.95 43.38
N GLY A 327 1.27 18.27 44.08
CA GLY A 327 0.91 19.61 44.51
C GLY A 327 0.71 20.62 43.37
N LEU A 328 0.46 20.19 42.13
CA LEU A 328 0.33 21.05 40.96
C LEU A 328 -0.90 21.98 41.02
N TYR A 329 -1.89 21.68 41.85
CA TYR A 329 -3.04 22.56 42.06
C TYR A 329 -2.65 24.01 42.42
N ARG A 330 -1.56 24.19 43.15
CA ARG A 330 -1.04 25.54 43.56
C ARG A 330 -0.48 26.37 42.41
N PHE A 331 -0.04 25.69 41.34
CA PHE A 331 0.61 26.33 40.19
C PHE A 331 -0.31 26.49 39.00
N MET A 332 -1.24 25.55 38.84
CA MET A 332 -2.18 25.56 37.73
C MET A 332 -3.60 25.14 38.18
N PRO A 333 -4.25 26.03 38.96
CA PRO A 333 -5.55 25.73 39.60
C PRO A 333 -6.67 25.51 38.57
N ILE A 334 -6.69 26.25 37.48
CA ILE A 334 -7.74 26.12 36.45
C ILE A 334 -7.58 24.77 35.73
N THR A 335 -6.38 24.48 35.23
CA THR A 335 -6.07 23.19 34.58
C THR A 335 -6.35 22.01 35.53
N ALA A 336 -6.00 22.13 36.81
CA ALA A 336 -6.27 21.13 37.83
C ALA A 336 -7.77 20.90 38.04
N THR A 337 -8.57 21.95 38.15
CA THR A 337 -10.04 21.81 38.33
C THR A 337 -10.66 21.16 37.13
N LEU A 338 -10.30 21.59 35.92
CA LEU A 338 -10.82 20.98 34.69
C LEU A 338 -10.45 19.47 34.57
N ALA A 339 -9.21 19.13 34.87
CA ALA A 339 -8.75 17.73 34.86
C ALA A 339 -9.42 16.88 35.94
N MET A 340 -9.67 17.44 37.14
CA MET A 340 -10.37 16.75 38.21
C MET A 340 -11.82 16.44 37.84
N VAL A 341 -12.56 17.39 37.24
CA VAL A 341 -13.94 17.15 36.76
C VAL A 341 -13.97 16.08 35.68
N ALA A 342 -13.08 16.15 34.70
CA ALA A 342 -12.98 15.14 33.63
C ALA A 342 -12.60 13.74 34.17
N ALA A 343 -11.71 13.67 35.19
CA ALA A 343 -11.33 12.43 35.84
C ALA A 343 -12.45 11.88 36.74
N ALA A 344 -13.24 12.73 37.35
CA ALA A 344 -14.45 12.33 38.09
C ALA A 344 -15.52 11.80 37.13
N ALA A 345 -15.70 12.40 35.95
CA ALA A 345 -16.55 11.86 34.89
C ALA A 345 -16.07 10.46 34.43
N MET A 346 -14.77 10.29 34.26
CA MET A 346 -14.15 9.02 33.95
C MET A 346 -14.37 7.97 35.06
N ALA A 347 -14.32 8.37 36.34
CA ALA A 347 -14.62 7.50 37.47
C ALA A 347 -16.09 7.06 37.50
N GLY A 348 -17.00 7.87 36.98
CA GLY A 348 -18.45 7.64 37.07
C GLY A 348 -19.06 8.27 38.32
N VAL A 349 -18.62 9.47 38.65
CA VAL A 349 -19.23 10.26 39.73
C VAL A 349 -20.61 10.76 39.30
N PRO A 350 -21.66 10.66 40.14
CA PRO A 350 -22.99 11.18 39.85
C PRO A 350 -22.97 12.63 39.36
N LEU A 351 -23.96 13.02 38.54
CA LEU A 351 -24.09 14.34 37.90
C LEU A 351 -23.04 14.65 36.81
N LEU A 352 -22.20 13.67 36.45
CA LEU A 352 -21.30 13.75 35.32
C LEU A 352 -21.66 12.72 34.25
N ASN A 353 -21.38 13.04 33.00
CA ASN A 353 -21.80 12.25 31.83
C ASN A 353 -21.38 10.77 31.89
N GLY A 354 -20.23 10.44 32.52
CA GLY A 354 -19.74 9.08 32.66
C GLY A 354 -20.55 8.18 33.58
N PHE A 355 -21.25 8.75 34.54
CA PHE A 355 -22.09 8.00 35.50
C PHE A 355 -23.22 7.25 34.78
N LEU A 356 -24.07 7.98 34.05
CA LEU A 356 -25.26 7.42 33.40
C LEU A 356 -24.93 6.25 32.46
N SER A 357 -23.92 6.40 31.62
CA SER A 357 -23.55 5.33 30.69
C SER A 357 -22.94 4.09 31.38
N LYS A 358 -22.31 4.26 32.56
CA LYS A 358 -21.84 3.15 33.39
C LYS A 358 -23.00 2.48 34.16
N GLU A 359 -24.00 3.26 34.59
CA GLU A 359 -25.20 2.72 35.17
C GLU A 359 -25.99 1.88 34.18
N MET A 360 -26.14 2.34 32.93
CA MET A 360 -26.71 1.54 31.85
C MET A 360 -25.92 0.23 31.60
N LEU A 361 -24.58 0.26 31.65
CA LEU A 361 -23.77 -0.96 31.57
C LEU A 361 -24.14 -1.95 32.68
N LEU A 362 -24.27 -1.48 33.95
CA LEU A 362 -24.61 -2.34 35.07
C LEU A 362 -26.03 -2.83 34.98
N ALA A 363 -26.98 -2.01 34.46
CA ALA A 363 -28.33 -2.42 34.21
C ALA A 363 -28.41 -3.59 33.22
N GLU A 364 -27.67 -3.51 32.13
CA GLU A 364 -27.57 -4.58 31.14
C GLU A 364 -26.82 -5.81 31.68
N ALA A 365 -25.78 -5.60 32.46
CA ALA A 365 -25.02 -6.69 33.06
C ALA A 365 -25.80 -7.48 34.13
N VAL A 366 -26.77 -6.87 34.82
CA VAL A 366 -27.63 -7.53 35.82
C VAL A 366 -28.75 -8.32 35.17
N THR A 367 -29.08 -8.02 33.90
CA THR A 367 -30.15 -8.72 33.18
C THR A 367 -29.60 -10.03 32.62
N ASP A 368 -30.25 -11.13 32.95
CA ASP A 368 -29.86 -12.43 32.41
C ASP A 368 -30.56 -12.67 31.07
N TYR A 369 -29.79 -12.70 29.99
CA TYR A 369 -30.33 -12.85 28.63
C TYR A 369 -30.23 -14.28 28.09
N ASN A 370 -29.21 -15.05 28.51
CA ASN A 370 -28.91 -16.34 27.90
C ASN A 370 -28.80 -17.48 28.93
N ASP A 371 -29.08 -17.21 30.22
CA ASP A 371 -28.96 -18.17 31.33
C ASP A 371 -27.59 -18.89 31.37
N THR A 372 -26.54 -18.14 31.10
CA THR A 372 -25.20 -18.69 31.08
C THR A 372 -24.40 -18.36 32.35
N TRP A 373 -23.36 -19.15 32.62
CA TRP A 373 -22.44 -18.83 33.73
C TRP A 373 -21.78 -17.45 33.53
N LEU A 374 -21.63 -17.01 32.28
CA LEU A 374 -21.08 -15.72 31.95
C LEU A 374 -22.02 -14.59 32.34
N ASP A 375 -23.33 -14.71 32.04
CA ASP A 375 -24.34 -13.74 32.47
C ASP A 375 -24.38 -13.58 33.99
N GLN A 376 -24.28 -14.70 34.73
CA GLN A 376 -24.27 -14.67 36.18
C GLN A 376 -22.99 -14.02 36.76
N ALA A 377 -21.84 -14.16 36.09
CA ALA A 377 -20.57 -13.56 36.51
C ALA A 377 -20.44 -12.07 36.09
N LEU A 378 -21.14 -11.66 35.02
CA LEU A 378 -20.98 -10.36 34.38
C LEU A 378 -21.20 -9.16 35.33
N PRO A 379 -22.25 -9.11 36.20
CA PRO A 379 -22.44 -7.99 37.11
C PRO A 379 -21.26 -7.77 38.05
N TYR A 380 -20.69 -8.85 38.57
CA TYR A 380 -19.59 -8.79 39.53
C TYR A 380 -18.28 -8.40 38.85
N LEU A 381 -17.99 -8.97 37.69
CA LEU A 381 -16.77 -8.68 36.94
C LEU A 381 -16.82 -7.26 36.33
N ALA A 382 -17.97 -6.80 35.85
CA ALA A 382 -18.14 -5.42 35.39
C ALA A 382 -17.95 -4.44 36.57
N THR A 383 -18.55 -4.73 37.73
CA THR A 383 -18.40 -3.92 38.96
C THR A 383 -16.94 -3.85 39.39
N LEU A 384 -16.20 -4.95 39.32
CA LEU A 384 -14.75 -5.01 39.62
C LEU A 384 -13.95 -4.11 38.63
N GLY A 385 -14.27 -4.16 37.34
CA GLY A 385 -13.65 -3.29 36.33
C GLY A 385 -13.93 -1.80 36.59
N LEU A 386 -15.18 -1.46 36.99
CA LEU A 386 -15.55 -0.11 37.39
C LEU A 386 -14.86 0.34 38.70
N THR A 387 -14.69 -0.57 39.68
CA THR A 387 -13.92 -0.31 40.91
C THR A 387 -12.47 0.09 40.58
N PHE A 388 -11.83 -0.64 39.67
CA PHE A 388 -10.48 -0.28 39.19
C PHE A 388 -10.50 1.06 38.45
N SER A 389 -11.60 1.39 37.72
CA SER A 389 -11.76 2.69 37.07
C SER A 389 -11.76 3.85 38.07
N VAL A 390 -12.43 3.72 39.17
CA VAL A 390 -12.41 4.71 40.28
C VAL A 390 -10.98 4.84 40.85
N LEU A 391 -10.31 3.74 41.07
CA LEU A 391 -8.99 3.71 41.70
C LEU A 391 -7.95 4.45 40.85
N TYR A 392 -7.84 4.17 39.56
CA TYR A 392 -6.89 4.90 38.69
C TYR A 392 -7.27 6.36 38.47
N SER A 393 -8.57 6.70 38.48
CA SER A 393 -9.04 8.07 38.37
C SER A 393 -8.66 8.91 39.59
N LEU A 394 -8.86 8.35 40.79
CA LEU A 394 -8.41 8.98 42.04
C LEU A 394 -6.89 9.11 42.10
N ARG A 395 -6.17 8.08 41.60
CA ARG A 395 -4.72 8.16 41.47
C ARG A 395 -4.27 9.32 40.59
N PHE A 396 -4.91 9.48 39.42
CA PHE A 396 -4.65 10.60 38.52
C PHE A 396 -4.85 11.94 39.23
N ILE A 397 -5.98 12.11 39.94
CA ILE A 397 -6.31 13.35 40.63
C ILE A 397 -5.34 13.62 41.79
N HIS A 398 -5.24 12.69 42.72
CA HIS A 398 -4.56 12.91 43.98
C HIS A 398 -3.02 13.03 43.82
N GLN A 399 -2.40 12.14 43.06
CA GLN A 399 -0.96 12.15 42.86
C GLN A 399 -0.46 13.37 42.03
N THR A 400 -1.26 13.83 41.11
CA THR A 400 -0.86 14.94 40.22
C THR A 400 -1.06 16.30 40.91
N PHE A 401 -2.21 16.51 41.52
CA PHE A 401 -2.63 17.86 41.94
C PHE A 401 -2.46 18.12 43.44
N PHE A 402 -2.48 17.11 44.27
CA PHE A 402 -2.38 17.22 45.71
C PHE A 402 -1.04 16.72 46.26
N GLY A 403 -0.71 17.09 47.50
CA GLY A 403 0.51 16.67 48.15
C GLY A 403 1.54 17.82 48.31
N PRO A 404 2.80 17.49 48.68
CA PRO A 404 3.86 18.48 48.91
C PRO A 404 4.26 19.18 47.61
N ARG A 405 4.92 20.33 47.72
CA ARG A 405 5.48 21.02 46.54
C ARG A 405 6.51 20.14 45.85
N PRO A 406 6.49 20.03 44.55
CA PRO A 406 7.47 19.23 43.81
C PRO A 406 8.85 19.89 43.89
N THR A 407 9.87 19.10 44.20
CA THR A 407 11.25 19.59 44.40
C THR A 407 12.18 19.37 43.22
N SER A 408 11.74 18.52 42.22
CA SER A 408 12.61 18.05 41.16
C SER A 408 11.95 18.12 39.75
N LEU A 409 11.17 19.17 39.50
CA LEU A 409 10.61 19.42 38.19
C LEU A 409 11.64 20.04 37.25
N PRO A 410 11.67 19.63 35.96
CA PRO A 410 12.55 20.23 34.95
C PRO A 410 12.22 21.68 34.64
N ARG A 411 10.96 22.11 34.84
CA ARG A 411 10.44 23.45 34.61
C ARG A 411 9.58 23.88 35.78
N THR A 412 9.53 25.18 36.07
CA THR A 412 8.56 25.73 37.01
C THR A 412 7.19 25.77 36.35
N PRO A 413 6.22 25.02 36.86
CA PRO A 413 4.90 24.96 36.22
C PRO A 413 4.15 26.29 36.42
N HIS A 414 3.43 26.70 35.41
CA HIS A 414 2.51 27.82 35.42
C HIS A 414 1.23 27.52 34.66
N GLU A 415 0.23 28.36 34.80
CA GLU A 415 -1.04 28.12 34.07
C GLU A 415 -0.83 28.36 32.57
N ALA A 416 -1.35 27.43 31.75
CA ALA A 416 -1.25 27.52 30.31
C ALA A 416 -2.04 28.72 29.72
N PRO A 417 -1.69 29.18 28.52
CA PRO A 417 -2.45 30.21 27.81
C PRO A 417 -3.93 29.88 27.67
N ARG A 418 -4.82 30.89 27.74
CA ARG A 418 -6.29 30.69 27.67
C ARG A 418 -6.72 29.85 26.46
N TRP A 419 -6.18 30.13 25.28
CA TRP A 419 -6.55 29.40 24.06
C TRP A 419 -6.07 27.94 24.02
N MET A 420 -5.08 27.57 24.82
CA MET A 420 -4.68 26.19 25.00
C MET A 420 -5.62 25.44 25.96
N ARG A 421 -6.22 26.13 26.92
CA ARG A 421 -7.17 25.58 27.89
C ARG A 421 -8.60 25.56 27.36
N ALA A 422 -9.00 26.49 26.51
CA ALA A 422 -10.36 26.65 26.00
C ALA A 422 -10.96 25.36 25.44
N PRO A 423 -10.23 24.50 24.68
CA PRO A 423 -10.74 23.19 24.26
C PRO A 423 -11.14 22.28 25.44
N ILE A 424 -10.36 22.32 26.53
CA ILE A 424 -10.64 21.51 27.72
C ILE A 424 -11.86 22.07 28.45
N GLU A 425 -11.95 23.40 28.57
CA GLU A 425 -13.08 24.11 29.19
C GLU A 425 -14.40 23.72 28.50
N VAL A 426 -14.44 23.76 27.16
CA VAL A 426 -15.61 23.37 26.35
C VAL A 426 -16.01 21.92 26.63
N LEU A 427 -15.06 21.00 26.62
CA LEU A 427 -15.36 19.58 26.81
C LEU A 427 -15.76 19.26 28.26
N VAL A 428 -15.19 19.93 29.25
CA VAL A 428 -15.57 19.76 30.66
C VAL A 428 -16.96 20.32 30.92
N VAL A 429 -17.30 21.48 30.33
CA VAL A 429 -18.66 22.02 30.37
C VAL A 429 -19.64 21.00 29.73
N ALA A 430 -19.27 20.38 28.60
CA ALA A 430 -20.09 19.34 27.98
C ALA A 430 -20.27 18.13 28.92
N CYS A 431 -19.24 17.69 29.66
CA CYS A 431 -19.37 16.63 30.67
C CYS A 431 -20.40 16.97 31.79
N LEU A 432 -20.42 18.23 32.26
CA LEU A 432 -21.36 18.71 33.25
C LEU A 432 -22.78 18.84 32.68
N VAL A 433 -22.92 19.49 31.54
CA VAL A 433 -24.25 19.73 30.91
C VAL A 433 -24.92 18.43 30.54
N VAL A 434 -24.17 17.47 29.97
CA VAL A 434 -24.73 16.14 29.66
C VAL A 434 -25.02 15.34 30.93
N GLY A 435 -24.24 15.48 31.98
CA GLY A 435 -24.47 14.79 33.23
C GLY A 435 -25.67 15.31 34.02
N ILE A 436 -25.97 16.63 33.92
CA ILE A 436 -27.06 17.30 34.66
C ILE A 436 -28.38 17.29 33.84
N PHE A 437 -28.29 17.45 32.50
CA PHE A 437 -29.43 17.53 31.61
C PHE A 437 -29.39 16.50 30.47
N PRO A 438 -29.21 15.20 30.74
CA PRO A 438 -28.95 14.19 29.70
C PRO A 438 -30.11 14.03 28.71
N ALA A 439 -31.36 14.06 29.21
CA ALA A 439 -32.52 13.87 28.36
C ALA A 439 -32.69 14.95 27.29
N VAL A 440 -32.37 16.22 27.64
CA VAL A 440 -32.51 17.36 26.73
C VAL A 440 -31.32 17.47 25.77
N THR A 441 -30.10 17.18 26.27
CA THR A 441 -28.84 17.42 25.53
C THR A 441 -28.48 16.24 24.65
N MET A 442 -28.57 15.03 25.17
CA MET A 442 -28.19 13.80 24.48
C MET A 442 -29.36 12.96 23.99
N GLY A 443 -30.53 13.07 24.61
CA GLY A 443 -31.68 12.29 24.22
C GLY A 443 -31.99 12.31 22.72
N PRO A 444 -32.20 13.49 22.10
CA PRO A 444 -32.53 13.56 20.68
C PRO A 444 -31.42 13.04 19.78
N VAL A 445 -30.16 13.36 20.11
CA VAL A 445 -28.98 12.94 19.32
C VAL A 445 -28.76 11.42 19.43
N LEU A 446 -28.90 10.87 20.62
CA LEU A 446 -28.76 9.43 20.85
C LEU A 446 -29.88 8.63 20.19
N GLU A 447 -31.10 9.15 20.24
CA GLU A 447 -32.26 8.54 19.58
C GLU A 447 -32.06 8.43 18.08
N VAL A 448 -31.63 9.50 17.42
CA VAL A 448 -31.34 9.52 15.97
C VAL A 448 -30.28 8.51 15.60
N ALA A 449 -29.16 8.44 16.36
CA ALA A 449 -28.09 7.49 16.11
C ALA A 449 -28.51 6.04 16.37
N ALA A 450 -29.24 5.78 17.46
CA ALA A 450 -29.70 4.44 17.81
C ALA A 450 -30.77 3.94 16.83
N ARG A 451 -31.72 4.80 16.43
CA ARG A 451 -32.75 4.48 15.42
C ARG A 451 -32.15 4.05 14.08
N SER A 452 -31.07 4.67 13.65
CA SER A 452 -30.37 4.29 12.41
C SER A 452 -29.69 2.91 12.45
N VAL A 453 -29.46 2.36 13.65
CA VAL A 453 -28.88 1.02 13.87
C VAL A 453 -29.97 -0.02 14.15
N LEU A 454 -30.89 0.31 15.03
CA LEU A 454 -31.87 -0.63 15.56
C LEU A 454 -33.18 -0.64 14.76
N GLY A 455 -33.46 0.39 13.97
CA GLY A 455 -34.67 0.49 13.16
C GLY A 455 -35.94 0.28 13.99
N PRO A 456 -36.80 -0.68 13.60
CA PRO A 456 -38.03 -0.99 14.31
C PRO A 456 -37.85 -1.55 15.73
N ASN A 457 -36.67 -2.12 16.02
CA ASN A 457 -36.32 -2.74 17.29
C ASN A 457 -35.83 -1.73 18.34
N MET A 458 -36.07 -0.44 18.12
CA MET A 458 -35.68 0.62 19.05
C MET A 458 -36.35 0.43 20.40
N PRO A 459 -35.61 0.22 21.51
CA PRO A 459 -36.20 0.06 22.83
C PRO A 459 -36.64 1.40 23.40
N THR A 460 -37.65 1.38 24.27
CA THR A 460 -37.95 2.52 25.13
C THR A 460 -36.90 2.61 26.24
N TYR A 461 -36.28 3.76 26.40
CA TYR A 461 -35.29 4.00 27.45
C TYR A 461 -35.47 5.38 28.07
N SER A 462 -34.98 5.54 29.30
CA SER A 462 -35.01 6.79 30.03
C SER A 462 -33.59 7.24 30.34
N LEU A 463 -33.29 8.51 30.07
CA LEU A 463 -32.05 9.17 30.49
C LEU A 463 -32.23 9.97 31.77
N ALA A 464 -33.20 9.62 32.63
CA ALA A 464 -33.33 10.26 33.92
C ALA A 464 -32.10 10.05 34.81
N ILE A 465 -31.75 11.04 35.61
CA ILE A 465 -30.59 10.96 36.52
C ILE A 465 -30.86 10.00 37.68
N TRP A 466 -32.12 9.85 38.03
CA TRP A 466 -32.53 9.03 39.16
C TRP A 466 -33.65 8.04 38.77
N HIS A 467 -33.39 6.78 38.98
CA HIS A 467 -34.32 5.66 38.70
C HIS A 467 -34.76 4.91 39.98
N GLY A 468 -34.57 5.54 41.17
CA GLY A 468 -34.80 4.87 42.44
C GLY A 468 -33.62 4.03 42.93
N PHE A 469 -33.78 3.27 43.99
CA PHE A 469 -32.78 2.35 44.53
C PHE A 469 -32.78 1.02 43.75
N THR A 470 -32.02 1.00 42.66
CA THR A 470 -31.89 -0.15 41.76
C THR A 470 -30.64 -0.96 42.07
N ARG A 471 -30.56 -2.23 41.63
CA ARG A 471 -29.36 -3.06 41.74
C ARG A 471 -28.15 -2.41 40.99
N PRO A 472 -28.29 -1.85 39.79
CA PRO A 472 -27.23 -1.11 39.12
C PRO A 472 -26.66 0.06 39.94
N LEU A 473 -27.54 0.86 40.55
CA LEU A 473 -27.12 1.96 41.42
C LEU A 473 -26.33 1.46 42.63
N PHE A 474 -26.81 0.38 43.28
CA PHE A 474 -26.09 -0.23 44.40
C PHE A 474 -24.69 -0.69 44.02
N LEU A 475 -24.54 -1.39 42.87
CA LEU A 475 -23.24 -1.81 42.33
C LEU A 475 -22.36 -0.61 41.98
N SER A 476 -22.91 0.48 41.46
CA SER A 476 -22.19 1.73 41.20
C SER A 476 -21.66 2.35 42.47
N ILE A 477 -22.46 2.39 43.55
CA ILE A 477 -22.04 2.89 44.86
C ILE A 477 -20.93 2.00 45.44
N VAL A 478 -21.06 0.70 45.33
CA VAL A 478 -20.06 -0.28 45.79
C VAL A 478 -18.75 -0.04 45.03
N ALA A 479 -18.80 0.12 43.70
CA ALA A 479 -17.61 0.38 42.87
C ALA A 479 -16.91 1.68 43.28
N LEU A 480 -17.65 2.76 43.53
CA LEU A 480 -17.13 4.06 44.01
C LEU A 480 -16.49 3.93 45.39
N ALA A 481 -17.21 3.32 46.36
CA ALA A 481 -16.75 3.20 47.74
C ALA A 481 -15.49 2.29 47.86
N VAL A 482 -15.58 1.09 47.27
CA VAL A 482 -14.44 0.11 47.30
C VAL A 482 -13.26 0.63 46.49
N GLY A 483 -13.50 1.30 45.38
CA GLY A 483 -12.44 1.90 44.57
C GLY A 483 -11.71 3.03 45.30
N ALA A 484 -12.48 3.92 45.97
CA ALA A 484 -11.90 4.98 46.79
C ALA A 484 -11.13 4.41 48.00
N ALA A 485 -11.74 3.50 48.76
CA ALA A 485 -11.06 2.84 49.89
C ALA A 485 -9.80 2.11 49.47
N GLY A 486 -9.89 1.35 48.35
CA GLY A 486 -8.73 0.65 47.77
C GLY A 486 -7.61 1.59 47.39
N TYR A 487 -7.93 2.74 46.83
CA TYR A 487 -6.89 3.74 46.52
C TYR A 487 -6.14 4.20 47.77
N PHE A 488 -6.83 4.62 48.82
CA PHE A 488 -6.17 5.12 50.02
C PHE A 488 -5.37 4.05 50.76
N VAL A 489 -5.83 2.80 50.77
CA VAL A 489 -5.11 1.66 51.35
C VAL A 489 -3.81 1.34 50.59
N PHE A 490 -3.88 1.35 49.25
CA PHE A 490 -2.73 0.95 48.41
C PHE A 490 -1.90 2.11 47.91
N ALA A 491 -2.24 3.37 48.16
CA ALA A 491 -1.58 4.56 47.59
C ALA A 491 -0.05 4.54 47.73
N ARG A 492 0.47 4.14 48.90
CA ARG A 492 1.93 4.06 49.15
C ARG A 492 2.59 2.99 48.27
N ARG A 493 1.95 1.82 48.11
CA ARG A 493 2.49 0.70 47.30
C ARG A 493 2.45 1.02 45.81
N LEU A 494 1.46 1.75 45.38
CA LEU A 494 1.29 2.17 43.98
C LEU A 494 2.43 3.08 43.49
N ASN A 495 2.98 3.92 44.37
CA ASN A 495 4.10 4.81 44.08
C ASN A 495 5.41 4.08 43.86
N THR A 496 5.61 2.93 44.52
CA THR A 496 6.84 2.12 44.45
C THR A 496 6.76 0.99 43.42
N ALA A 497 5.58 0.72 42.84
CA ALA A 497 5.38 -0.36 41.90
C ALA A 497 6.20 -0.16 40.61
N SER A 498 7.10 -1.10 40.33
CA SER A 498 7.94 -1.08 39.11
C SER A 498 7.35 -1.88 37.94
N ALA A 499 6.37 -2.73 38.19
CA ALA A 499 5.73 -3.56 37.17
C ALA A 499 4.25 -3.82 37.52
N VAL A 500 3.46 -4.13 36.51
CA VAL A 500 2.05 -4.54 36.69
C VAL A 500 2.01 -5.96 37.26
N PRO A 501 1.48 -6.18 38.47
CA PRO A 501 1.35 -7.52 39.03
C PRO A 501 0.51 -8.42 38.11
N LEU A 502 0.73 -9.72 38.13
CA LEU A 502 0.08 -10.74 37.27
C LEU A 502 0.41 -10.63 35.77
N LEU A 503 0.50 -9.43 35.21
CA LEU A 503 0.73 -9.21 33.80
C LEU A 503 2.21 -8.93 33.42
N GLY A 504 3.10 -8.81 34.41
CA GLY A 504 4.49 -8.40 34.18
C GLY A 504 5.31 -9.38 33.31
N ARG A 505 4.89 -10.67 33.25
CA ARG A 505 5.51 -11.69 32.39
C ARG A 505 4.94 -11.71 30.98
N LEU A 506 3.67 -11.33 30.80
CA LEU A 506 2.95 -11.27 29.51
C LEU A 506 3.15 -9.89 28.86
N LYS A 507 4.35 -9.60 28.39
CA LYS A 507 4.61 -8.36 27.64
C LYS A 507 4.19 -8.54 26.19
N GLY A 508 3.02 -8.03 25.78
CA GLY A 508 2.50 -8.10 24.42
C GLY A 508 3.50 -7.58 23.37
N ARG A 509 4.33 -6.60 23.74
CA ARG A 509 5.46 -6.15 22.91
C ARG A 509 6.47 -7.27 22.62
N ARG A 510 6.85 -8.08 23.61
CA ARG A 510 7.77 -9.20 23.39
C ARG A 510 7.15 -10.26 22.47
N MET A 511 5.87 -10.56 22.66
CA MET A 511 5.16 -11.50 21.77
C MET A 511 5.16 -10.98 20.33
N PHE A 512 4.86 -9.71 20.12
CA PHE A 512 4.91 -9.05 18.82
C PHE A 512 6.32 -9.12 18.21
N GLU A 513 7.34 -8.73 18.95
CA GLU A 513 8.73 -8.75 18.49
C GLU A 513 9.19 -10.19 18.16
N THR A 514 8.75 -11.19 18.92
CA THR A 514 9.04 -12.60 18.65
C THR A 514 8.36 -13.07 17.36
N VAL A 515 7.07 -12.82 17.19
CA VAL A 515 6.34 -13.16 15.95
C VAL A 515 6.97 -12.48 14.75
N LEU A 516 7.27 -11.19 14.87
CA LEU A 516 7.92 -10.43 13.79
C LEU A 516 9.31 -10.99 13.46
N SER A 517 10.11 -11.38 14.46
CA SER A 517 11.43 -11.99 14.26
C SER A 517 11.34 -13.35 13.57
N ILE A 518 10.33 -14.16 13.90
CA ILE A 518 10.05 -15.43 13.23
C ILE A 518 9.68 -15.20 11.76
N LEU A 519 8.77 -14.27 11.49
CA LEU A 519 8.36 -13.92 10.13
C LEU A 519 9.54 -13.39 9.30
N ILE A 520 10.32 -12.47 9.85
CA ILE A 520 11.54 -11.96 9.19
C ILE A 520 12.55 -13.10 8.96
N GLY A 521 12.71 -13.98 9.94
CA GLY A 521 13.57 -15.16 9.81
C GLY A 521 13.10 -16.11 8.70
N ALA A 522 11.79 -16.38 8.63
CA ALA A 522 11.18 -17.18 7.58
C ALA A 522 11.33 -16.51 6.20
N ALA A 523 11.03 -15.21 6.11
CA ALA A 523 11.22 -14.43 4.89
C ALA A 523 12.68 -14.43 4.42
N ARG A 524 13.64 -14.25 5.32
CA ARG A 524 15.08 -14.33 4.99
C ARG A 524 15.49 -15.73 4.50
N ARG A 525 14.92 -16.80 5.07
CA ARG A 525 15.18 -18.17 4.60
C ARG A 525 14.59 -18.36 3.20
N LEU A 526 13.34 -17.94 3.00
CA LEU A 526 12.69 -17.99 1.69
C LEU A 526 13.48 -17.18 0.65
N MET A 527 13.89 -15.96 1.00
CA MET A 527 14.71 -15.12 0.12
C MET A 527 16.06 -15.76 -0.25
N LYS A 528 16.70 -16.48 0.69
CA LYS A 528 17.94 -17.21 0.36
C LYS A 528 17.71 -18.32 -0.68
N VAL A 529 16.52 -18.90 -0.73
CA VAL A 529 16.15 -19.94 -1.70
C VAL A 529 15.73 -19.35 -3.02
N VAL A 530 14.85 -18.33 -2.99
CA VAL A 530 14.20 -17.74 -4.18
C VAL A 530 15.06 -16.66 -4.83
N ALA A 531 15.62 -15.75 -4.04
CA ALA A 531 16.41 -14.61 -4.50
C ALA A 531 17.89 -14.82 -4.17
N THR A 532 18.51 -15.77 -4.84
CA THR A 532 19.95 -15.96 -4.76
C THR A 532 20.65 -14.81 -5.53
N GLU A 533 21.85 -14.43 -5.12
CA GLU A 533 22.68 -13.44 -5.85
C GLU A 533 23.08 -13.92 -7.25
N ARG A 534 22.79 -15.18 -7.58
CA ARG A 534 23.11 -15.79 -8.88
C ARG A 534 21.90 -15.74 -9.80
N LEU A 535 22.02 -14.99 -10.88
CA LEU A 535 21.00 -14.86 -11.92
C LEU A 535 20.50 -16.22 -12.45
N GLN A 536 21.41 -17.18 -12.63
CA GLN A 536 21.06 -18.54 -13.08
C GLN A 536 20.08 -19.25 -12.14
N SER A 537 20.25 -19.09 -10.82
CA SER A 537 19.32 -19.69 -9.85
C SER A 537 17.94 -19.01 -9.87
N GLN A 538 17.88 -17.70 -10.07
CA GLN A 538 16.63 -16.96 -10.21
C GLN A 538 15.87 -17.38 -11.47
N LEU A 539 16.57 -17.48 -12.61
CA LEU A 539 15.98 -17.98 -13.87
C LEU A 539 15.47 -19.41 -13.74
N ARG A 540 16.19 -20.27 -13.02
CA ARG A 540 15.73 -21.64 -12.74
C ARG A 540 14.40 -21.65 -12.01
N VAL A 541 14.25 -20.86 -10.94
CA VAL A 541 13.00 -20.77 -10.18
C VAL A 541 11.89 -20.21 -11.05
N LEU A 542 12.17 -19.17 -11.84
CA LEU A 542 11.19 -18.56 -12.75
C LEU A 542 10.66 -19.58 -13.77
N VAL A 543 11.56 -20.28 -14.47
CA VAL A 543 11.18 -21.30 -15.46
C VAL A 543 10.43 -22.45 -14.79
N LEU A 544 10.89 -22.93 -13.64
CA LEU A 544 10.22 -24.00 -12.89
C LEU A 544 8.79 -23.61 -12.48
N VAL A 545 8.59 -22.41 -11.96
CA VAL A 545 7.26 -21.90 -11.58
C VAL A 545 6.37 -21.77 -12.83
N GLY A 546 6.92 -21.28 -13.95
CA GLY A 546 6.20 -21.22 -15.23
C GLY A 546 5.77 -22.59 -15.71
N CYS A 547 6.66 -23.60 -15.65
CA CYS A 547 6.33 -24.98 -16.01
C CYS A 547 5.23 -25.57 -15.10
N ILE A 548 5.33 -25.35 -13.78
CA ILE A 548 4.31 -25.84 -12.83
C ILE A 548 2.96 -25.17 -13.10
N ALA A 549 2.95 -23.84 -13.28
CA ALA A 549 1.73 -23.10 -13.57
C ALA A 549 1.08 -23.54 -14.90
N GLY A 550 1.89 -23.79 -15.93
CA GLY A 550 1.41 -24.32 -17.21
C GLY A 550 0.91 -25.77 -17.13
N LEU A 551 1.53 -26.61 -16.29
CA LEU A 551 1.15 -28.02 -16.13
C LEU A 551 -0.12 -28.21 -15.27
N LEU A 552 -0.37 -27.32 -14.31
CA LEU A 552 -1.47 -27.46 -13.34
C LEU A 552 -2.87 -27.60 -13.98
N PRO A 553 -3.25 -26.82 -15.02
CA PRO A 553 -4.53 -27.03 -15.73
C PRO A 553 -4.66 -28.39 -16.35
N PHE A 554 -3.57 -28.95 -16.91
CA PHE A 554 -3.58 -30.28 -17.54
C PHE A 554 -3.71 -31.41 -16.53
N LEU A 555 -3.18 -31.24 -15.32
CA LEU A 555 -3.38 -32.22 -14.24
C LEU A 555 -4.84 -32.29 -13.78
N ARG A 556 -5.58 -31.16 -13.91
CA ARG A 556 -7.00 -31.07 -13.52
C ARG A 556 -7.96 -31.48 -14.64
N ALA A 557 -7.70 -31.01 -15.87
CA ALA A 557 -8.60 -31.16 -17.00
C ALA A 557 -8.21 -32.31 -17.97
N GLY A 558 -7.03 -32.91 -17.78
CA GLY A 558 -6.46 -33.88 -18.70
C GLY A 558 -5.86 -33.24 -19.95
N TYR A 559 -4.97 -33.99 -20.66
CA TYR A 559 -4.36 -33.57 -21.90
C TYR A 559 -5.11 -34.17 -23.04
N ALA A 560 -5.74 -33.36 -23.89
CA ALA A 560 -6.41 -33.83 -25.11
C ALA A 560 -5.63 -33.36 -26.34
N ILE A 561 -5.23 -34.33 -27.19
CA ILE A 561 -4.66 -34.05 -28.51
C ILE A 561 -5.81 -33.64 -29.44
N GLY A 562 -5.56 -32.65 -30.31
CA GLY A 562 -6.54 -32.22 -31.29
C GLY A 562 -6.76 -33.29 -32.39
N THR A 563 -7.89 -33.19 -33.08
CA THR A 563 -8.35 -34.12 -34.10
C THR A 563 -8.10 -33.63 -35.52
N LEU A 564 -7.58 -32.41 -35.71
CA LEU A 564 -7.27 -31.86 -37.02
C LEU A 564 -6.09 -32.62 -37.67
N GLY A 565 -6.23 -32.94 -38.97
CA GLY A 565 -5.16 -33.52 -39.71
C GLY A 565 -3.93 -32.65 -39.82
N VAL A 566 -2.75 -33.26 -39.74
CA VAL A 566 -1.47 -32.57 -39.89
C VAL A 566 -1.19 -32.33 -41.37
N THR A 567 -0.82 -31.09 -41.74
CA THR A 567 -0.40 -30.77 -43.10
C THR A 567 0.95 -31.46 -43.42
N PRO A 568 1.16 -31.88 -44.66
CA PRO A 568 2.44 -32.47 -45.07
C PRO A 568 3.60 -31.52 -44.78
N LEU A 569 4.70 -32.05 -44.26
CA LEU A 569 5.91 -31.29 -44.01
C LEU A 569 6.53 -30.85 -45.35
N ASP A 570 6.65 -29.54 -45.54
CA ASP A 570 7.46 -28.99 -46.62
C ASP A 570 8.96 -29.21 -46.34
N PRO A 571 9.69 -29.89 -47.27
CA PRO A 571 11.09 -30.18 -47.02
C PRO A 571 11.97 -28.96 -46.85
N GLY A 572 11.69 -27.86 -47.58
CA GLY A 572 12.42 -26.59 -47.47
C GLY A 572 12.23 -25.94 -46.11
N PHE A 573 10.99 -25.88 -45.66
CA PHE A 573 10.65 -25.35 -44.33
C PHE A 573 11.24 -26.20 -43.18
N GLY A 574 11.18 -27.56 -43.37
CA GLY A 574 11.80 -28.50 -42.44
C GLY A 574 13.32 -28.29 -42.31
N ALA A 575 14.02 -28.05 -43.45
CA ALA A 575 15.45 -27.80 -43.45
C ALA A 575 15.80 -26.51 -42.71
N ILE A 576 15.04 -25.42 -42.90
CA ILE A 576 15.22 -24.16 -42.20
C ILE A 576 15.07 -24.36 -40.68
N TRP A 577 14.08 -25.12 -40.24
CA TRP A 577 13.86 -25.46 -38.84
C TRP A 577 14.98 -26.31 -38.24
N LEU A 578 15.54 -27.25 -39.02
CA LEU A 578 16.71 -28.04 -38.61
C LEU A 578 17.92 -27.14 -38.38
N VAL A 579 18.16 -26.15 -39.25
CA VAL A 579 19.24 -25.14 -39.09
C VAL A 579 18.98 -24.34 -37.82
N GLY A 580 17.76 -23.87 -37.60
CA GLY A 580 17.40 -23.11 -36.38
C GLY A 580 17.60 -23.92 -35.09
N ALA A 581 17.17 -25.17 -35.09
CA ALA A 581 17.39 -26.10 -33.98
C ALA A 581 18.88 -26.34 -33.73
N GLY A 582 19.67 -26.52 -34.80
CA GLY A 582 21.14 -26.64 -34.74
C GLY A 582 21.79 -25.41 -34.17
N CYS A 583 21.36 -24.19 -34.59
CA CYS A 583 21.85 -22.93 -34.04
C CYS A 583 21.49 -22.80 -32.55
N ALA A 584 20.27 -23.17 -32.13
CA ALA A 584 19.86 -23.09 -30.74
C ALA A 584 20.68 -24.04 -29.84
N LEU A 585 20.88 -25.28 -30.26
CA LEU A 585 21.71 -26.26 -29.54
C LEU A 585 23.16 -25.85 -29.48
N ALA A 586 23.72 -25.38 -30.62
CA ALA A 586 25.08 -24.88 -30.69
C ALA A 586 25.26 -23.62 -29.82
N ALA A 587 24.29 -22.71 -29.80
CA ALA A 587 24.29 -21.54 -28.90
C ALA A 587 24.33 -21.95 -27.42
N ALA A 588 23.49 -22.90 -27.02
CA ALA A 588 23.46 -23.44 -25.66
C ALA A 588 24.79 -24.07 -25.25
N TRP A 589 25.45 -24.76 -26.19
CA TRP A 589 26.78 -25.33 -25.97
C TRP A 589 27.86 -24.27 -25.92
N GLN A 590 27.91 -23.34 -26.91
CA GLN A 590 28.92 -22.29 -27.03
C GLN A 590 28.83 -21.21 -25.96
N ALA A 591 27.64 -20.96 -25.39
CA ALA A 591 27.46 -20.00 -24.29
C ALA A 591 28.41 -20.26 -23.12
N LYS A 592 28.86 -21.51 -22.98
CA LYS A 592 29.84 -21.92 -21.96
C LYS A 592 31.27 -21.53 -22.36
N TYR A 593 31.61 -21.59 -23.63
CA TYR A 593 33.00 -21.44 -24.12
C TYR A 593 33.27 -20.10 -24.83
N HIS A 594 32.40 -19.72 -25.75
CA HIS A 594 32.55 -18.55 -26.60
C HIS A 594 31.28 -17.68 -26.64
N ARG A 595 31.19 -16.67 -25.82
CA ARG A 595 30.02 -15.77 -25.69
C ARG A 595 29.65 -15.11 -27.02
N LEU A 596 30.67 -14.67 -27.80
CA LEU A 596 30.43 -14.06 -29.11
C LEU A 596 29.75 -15.04 -30.07
N ALA A 597 30.28 -16.25 -30.20
CA ALA A 597 29.67 -17.28 -31.02
C ALA A 597 28.23 -17.63 -30.57
N ALA A 598 28.01 -17.69 -29.26
CA ALA A 598 26.68 -17.95 -28.75
C ALA A 598 25.66 -16.85 -29.13
N VAL A 599 26.04 -15.57 -29.07
CA VAL A 599 25.18 -14.46 -29.49
C VAL A 599 24.85 -14.54 -30.98
N VAL A 600 25.85 -14.79 -31.85
CA VAL A 600 25.64 -14.95 -33.28
C VAL A 600 24.70 -16.14 -33.58
N LEU A 601 24.86 -17.27 -32.89
CA LEU A 601 24.04 -18.44 -33.07
C LEU A 601 22.56 -18.21 -32.59
N VAL A 602 22.37 -17.47 -31.51
CA VAL A 602 21.03 -17.05 -31.09
C VAL A 602 20.37 -16.17 -32.15
N SER A 603 21.11 -15.24 -32.76
CA SER A 603 20.60 -14.42 -33.87
C SER A 603 20.24 -15.28 -35.09
N GLY A 604 21.00 -16.36 -35.36
CA GLY A 604 20.62 -17.34 -36.36
C GLY A 604 19.30 -18.01 -36.09
N THR A 605 19.04 -18.34 -34.83
CA THR A 605 17.72 -18.90 -34.41
C THR A 605 16.60 -17.86 -34.59
N GLY A 606 16.86 -16.57 -34.22
CA GLY A 606 15.93 -15.47 -34.43
C GLY A 606 15.58 -15.25 -35.89
N LEU A 607 16.56 -15.36 -36.78
CA LEU A 607 16.36 -15.25 -38.24
C LEU A 607 15.46 -16.40 -38.76
N VAL A 608 15.64 -17.63 -38.28
CA VAL A 608 14.77 -18.77 -38.64
C VAL A 608 13.35 -18.51 -38.17
N SER A 609 13.15 -17.96 -37.00
CA SER A 609 11.83 -17.53 -36.50
C SER A 609 11.21 -16.46 -37.40
N CYS A 610 12.00 -15.48 -37.85
CA CYS A 610 11.56 -14.43 -38.78
C CYS A 610 11.09 -15.04 -40.13
N ILE A 611 11.87 -15.93 -40.70
CA ILE A 611 11.53 -16.65 -41.95
C ILE A 611 10.26 -17.48 -41.76
N SER A 612 10.09 -18.09 -40.59
CA SER A 612 8.86 -18.84 -40.27
C SER A 612 7.63 -17.95 -40.27
N PHE A 613 7.73 -16.72 -39.73
CA PHE A 613 6.62 -15.75 -39.79
C PHE A 613 6.28 -15.34 -41.23
N VAL A 614 7.29 -15.15 -42.09
CA VAL A 614 7.04 -14.86 -43.51
C VAL A 614 6.37 -16.06 -44.19
N TRP A 615 6.87 -17.26 -43.92
CA TRP A 615 6.30 -18.51 -44.50
C TRP A 615 4.85 -18.72 -44.13
N LEU A 616 4.50 -18.37 -42.88
CA LEU A 616 3.14 -18.51 -42.35
C LEU A 616 2.28 -17.24 -42.55
N SER A 617 2.67 -16.34 -43.48
CA SER A 617 1.90 -15.17 -43.87
C SER A 617 1.65 -14.18 -42.70
N ALA A 618 2.62 -14.03 -41.80
CA ALA A 618 2.60 -13.09 -40.69
C ALA A 618 3.65 -11.95 -40.85
N PRO A 619 3.49 -11.04 -41.84
CA PRO A 619 4.53 -10.06 -42.22
C PRO A 619 4.82 -9.02 -41.15
N ASP A 620 3.84 -8.61 -40.31
CA ASP A 620 4.09 -7.70 -39.19
C ASP A 620 5.00 -8.30 -38.11
N LEU A 621 4.78 -9.57 -37.77
CA LEU A 621 5.60 -10.29 -36.83
C LEU A 621 7.01 -10.51 -37.40
N ALA A 622 7.14 -10.82 -38.70
CA ALA A 622 8.41 -10.97 -39.38
C ALA A 622 9.22 -9.66 -39.33
N LEU A 623 8.59 -8.53 -39.67
CA LEU A 623 9.23 -7.23 -39.66
C LEU A 623 9.70 -6.83 -38.25
N THR A 624 8.84 -6.97 -37.26
CA THR A 624 9.19 -6.65 -35.86
C THR A 624 10.27 -7.57 -35.32
N GLN A 625 10.21 -8.88 -35.59
CA GLN A 625 11.23 -9.84 -35.18
C GLN A 625 12.61 -9.48 -35.77
N LEU A 626 12.68 -9.18 -37.06
CA LEU A 626 13.92 -8.81 -37.73
C LEU A 626 14.54 -7.55 -37.12
N LEU A 627 13.73 -6.54 -36.91
CA LEU A 627 14.19 -5.26 -36.38
C LEU A 627 14.67 -5.38 -34.92
N VAL A 628 13.87 -6.05 -34.07
CA VAL A 628 14.21 -6.26 -32.65
C VAL A 628 15.43 -7.13 -32.51
N GLU A 629 15.55 -8.22 -33.31
CA GLU A 629 16.70 -9.10 -33.31
C GLU A 629 17.98 -8.35 -33.63
N THR A 630 17.94 -7.47 -34.64
CA THR A 630 19.07 -6.61 -35.01
C THR A 630 19.53 -5.71 -33.87
N VAL A 631 18.58 -4.96 -33.25
CA VAL A 631 18.92 -4.06 -32.14
C VAL A 631 19.44 -4.83 -30.93
N THR A 632 18.78 -5.91 -30.57
CA THR A 632 19.16 -6.73 -29.42
C THR A 632 20.54 -7.34 -29.58
N THR A 633 20.80 -7.89 -30.75
CA THR A 633 22.12 -8.48 -31.07
C THR A 633 23.24 -7.43 -30.97
N ILE A 634 23.05 -6.25 -31.54
CA ILE A 634 24.07 -5.19 -31.48
C ILE A 634 24.28 -4.73 -30.02
N LEU A 635 23.23 -4.52 -29.26
CA LEU A 635 23.32 -4.12 -27.84
C LEU A 635 24.02 -5.21 -27.00
N LEU A 636 23.73 -6.49 -27.25
CA LEU A 636 24.41 -7.60 -26.59
C LEU A 636 25.91 -7.62 -26.94
N LEU A 637 26.26 -7.49 -28.22
CA LEU A 637 27.64 -7.45 -28.68
C LEU A 637 28.42 -6.29 -28.04
N LEU A 638 27.81 -5.10 -27.98
CA LEU A 638 28.43 -3.94 -27.32
C LEU A 638 28.61 -4.17 -25.81
N SER A 639 27.69 -4.88 -25.20
CA SER A 639 27.72 -5.17 -23.76
C SER A 639 28.74 -6.24 -23.39
N LEU A 640 29.10 -7.18 -24.32
CA LEU A 640 30.04 -8.25 -24.06
C LEU A 640 31.42 -7.72 -23.64
N ARG A 641 31.81 -6.55 -24.14
CA ARG A 641 33.08 -5.88 -23.80
C ARG A 641 33.21 -5.63 -22.29
N TRP A 642 32.14 -5.37 -21.59
CA TRP A 642 32.13 -4.97 -20.17
C TRP A 642 32.05 -6.15 -19.21
N LEU A 643 31.80 -7.35 -19.72
CA LEU A 643 31.77 -8.56 -18.92
C LEU A 643 33.21 -9.00 -18.56
N PRO A 644 33.43 -9.55 -17.34
CA PRO A 644 34.72 -10.05 -16.92
C PRO A 644 35.18 -11.17 -17.88
N LYS A 645 36.50 -11.20 -18.15
CA LYS A 645 37.07 -12.32 -18.89
C LYS A 645 36.77 -13.61 -18.12
N ARG A 646 36.50 -14.67 -18.86
CA ARG A 646 36.30 -15.98 -18.23
C ARG A 646 37.61 -16.42 -17.61
N LEU A 647 37.60 -16.78 -16.36
CA LEU A 647 38.69 -17.52 -15.77
C LEU A 647 38.80 -18.86 -16.51
N PRO A 648 40.00 -19.30 -16.97
CA PRO A 648 40.19 -20.66 -17.48
C PRO A 648 39.58 -21.62 -16.48
N ASP A 649 38.90 -22.67 -16.97
CA ASP A 649 38.13 -23.59 -16.11
C ASP A 649 39.11 -24.12 -15.03
N VAL A 650 38.85 -23.69 -13.79
CA VAL A 650 39.63 -24.05 -12.60
C VAL A 650 39.54 -25.58 -12.34
N TRP A 651 38.55 -26.23 -12.99
CA TRP A 651 38.28 -27.65 -12.82
C TRP A 651 38.20 -28.35 -14.19
N PRO A 652 39.07 -29.29 -14.52
CA PRO A 652 38.85 -30.25 -15.58
C PRO A 652 37.49 -30.93 -15.41
N GLU A 653 36.82 -31.30 -16.51
CA GLU A 653 35.50 -31.92 -16.45
C GLU A 653 35.46 -33.19 -15.56
N ALA A 654 36.60 -33.89 -15.47
CA ALA A 654 36.75 -35.06 -14.61
C ALA A 654 36.68 -34.73 -13.11
N ASP A 655 37.14 -33.55 -12.68
CA ASP A 655 37.27 -33.17 -11.26
C ASP A 655 36.19 -32.20 -10.76
N MET A 656 35.06 -32.07 -11.50
CA MET A 656 33.97 -31.20 -11.10
C MET A 656 33.29 -31.71 -9.83
N PRO A 657 33.06 -30.84 -8.83
CA PRO A 657 32.28 -31.19 -7.64
C PRO A 657 30.90 -31.72 -8.00
N ILE A 658 30.44 -32.72 -7.29
CA ILE A 658 29.13 -33.38 -7.48
C ILE A 658 28.00 -32.34 -7.48
N SER A 659 28.10 -31.30 -6.64
CA SER A 659 27.13 -30.20 -6.58
C SER A 659 26.98 -29.39 -7.88
N VAL A 660 28.09 -29.24 -8.64
CA VAL A 660 28.09 -28.55 -9.93
C VAL A 660 27.47 -29.44 -11.03
N ARG A 661 27.80 -30.73 -11.03
CA ARG A 661 27.20 -31.73 -11.94
C ARG A 661 25.70 -31.86 -11.71
N ALA A 662 25.27 -31.99 -10.47
CA ALA A 662 23.87 -32.07 -10.10
C ALA A 662 23.10 -30.82 -10.55
N ARG A 663 23.67 -29.62 -10.35
CA ARG A 663 23.05 -28.37 -10.78
C ARG A 663 22.89 -28.31 -12.30
N ARG A 664 23.90 -28.72 -13.07
CA ARG A 664 23.82 -28.76 -14.55
C ARG A 664 22.77 -29.77 -15.03
N ALA A 665 22.70 -30.94 -14.38
CA ALA A 665 21.68 -31.93 -14.69
C ALA A 665 20.26 -31.40 -14.40
N ILE A 666 20.06 -30.72 -13.27
CA ILE A 666 18.77 -30.08 -12.95
C ILE A 666 18.42 -29.01 -13.99
N ASP A 667 19.35 -28.16 -14.37
CA ASP A 667 19.13 -27.13 -15.40
C ASP A 667 18.74 -27.75 -16.75
N LEU A 668 19.40 -28.86 -17.15
CA LEU A 668 19.10 -29.62 -18.37
C LEU A 668 17.70 -30.22 -18.31
N VAL A 669 17.32 -30.82 -17.18
CA VAL A 669 15.98 -31.43 -16.99
C VAL A 669 14.88 -30.37 -17.05
N ILE A 670 15.12 -29.21 -16.38
CA ILE A 670 14.13 -28.10 -16.40
C ILE A 670 14.01 -27.53 -17.82
N ALA A 671 15.12 -27.28 -18.50
CA ALA A 671 15.11 -26.74 -19.85
C ALA A 671 14.46 -27.72 -20.85
N GLY A 672 14.83 -29.01 -20.79
CA GLY A 672 14.23 -30.06 -21.61
C GLY A 672 12.74 -30.27 -21.34
N GLY A 673 12.37 -30.25 -20.05
CA GLY A 673 10.97 -30.34 -19.63
C GLY A 673 10.14 -29.14 -20.09
N ALA A 674 10.69 -27.93 -19.98
CA ALA A 674 10.03 -26.71 -20.46
C ALA A 674 9.85 -26.73 -21.99
N GLY A 675 10.91 -27.12 -22.73
CA GLY A 675 10.87 -27.21 -24.19
C GLY A 675 9.87 -28.27 -24.68
N LEU A 676 9.90 -29.47 -24.07
CA LEU A 676 8.94 -30.54 -24.39
C LEU A 676 7.51 -30.13 -24.03
N GLY A 677 7.31 -29.53 -22.83
CA GLY A 677 5.97 -29.08 -22.40
C GLY A 677 5.40 -28.03 -23.34
N LEU A 678 6.22 -27.04 -23.74
CA LEU A 678 5.80 -26.02 -24.70
C LEU A 678 5.52 -26.59 -26.07
N GLY A 679 6.34 -27.52 -26.53
CA GLY A 679 6.14 -28.25 -27.81
C GLY A 679 4.82 -29.06 -27.82
N LEU A 680 4.55 -29.81 -26.75
CA LEU A 680 3.30 -30.58 -26.61
C LEU A 680 2.08 -29.65 -26.53
N LEU A 681 2.20 -28.53 -25.79
CA LEU A 681 1.13 -27.53 -25.71
C LEU A 681 0.84 -26.91 -27.07
N SER A 682 1.89 -26.47 -27.79
CA SER A 682 1.76 -25.91 -29.14
C SER A 682 1.10 -26.93 -30.10
N TYR A 683 1.54 -28.20 -30.08
CA TYR A 683 0.95 -29.26 -30.90
C TYR A 683 -0.52 -29.46 -30.57
N ALA A 684 -0.88 -29.52 -29.28
CA ALA A 684 -2.27 -29.70 -28.87
C ALA A 684 -3.16 -28.52 -29.31
N ILE A 685 -2.65 -27.27 -29.23
CA ILE A 685 -3.40 -26.08 -29.66
C ILE A 685 -3.58 -26.08 -31.19
N MET A 686 -2.52 -26.34 -31.95
CA MET A 686 -2.53 -26.28 -33.42
C MET A 686 -3.36 -27.39 -34.05
N THR A 687 -3.58 -28.52 -33.37
CA THR A 687 -4.37 -29.65 -33.86
C THR A 687 -5.82 -29.66 -33.37
N ARG A 688 -6.24 -28.70 -32.57
CA ARG A 688 -7.65 -28.54 -32.13
C ARG A 688 -8.44 -27.72 -33.14
N SER A 689 -9.75 -28.07 -33.28
CA SER A 689 -10.69 -27.19 -33.96
C SER A 689 -10.73 -25.84 -33.27
N LEU A 690 -10.66 -24.76 -34.05
CA LEU A 690 -10.79 -23.43 -33.54
C LEU A 690 -12.19 -23.24 -32.92
N PRO A 691 -12.32 -22.86 -31.65
CA PRO A 691 -13.59 -22.38 -31.12
C PRO A 691 -14.01 -21.09 -31.85
N ASP A 692 -15.25 -20.63 -31.67
CA ASP A 692 -15.67 -19.33 -32.17
C ASP A 692 -14.72 -18.27 -31.64
N THR A 693 -13.94 -17.71 -32.56
CA THR A 693 -12.83 -16.81 -32.16
C THR A 693 -13.27 -15.35 -32.19
N VAL A 694 -12.77 -14.59 -31.23
CA VAL A 694 -12.92 -13.12 -31.19
C VAL A 694 -12.28 -12.45 -32.44
N SER A 695 -11.44 -13.20 -33.18
CA SER A 695 -10.75 -12.66 -34.37
C SER A 695 -11.71 -12.12 -35.43
N ARG A 696 -12.89 -12.77 -35.64
CA ARG A 696 -13.91 -12.25 -36.55
C ARG A 696 -14.35 -10.83 -36.20
N PHE A 697 -14.56 -10.55 -34.93
CA PHE A 697 -14.90 -9.21 -34.46
C PHE A 697 -13.88 -8.17 -34.94
N PHE A 698 -12.59 -8.45 -34.82
CA PHE A 698 -11.53 -7.54 -35.21
C PHE A 698 -11.39 -7.43 -36.73
N ILE A 699 -11.50 -8.56 -37.45
CA ILE A 699 -11.41 -8.59 -38.91
C ILE A 699 -12.54 -7.78 -39.56
N ASP A 700 -13.77 -7.99 -39.08
CA ASP A 700 -14.95 -7.38 -39.67
C ASP A 700 -15.05 -5.87 -39.37
N ARG A 701 -14.46 -5.40 -38.25
CA ARG A 701 -14.61 -4.03 -37.76
C ARG A 701 -13.38 -3.15 -37.94
N SER A 702 -12.19 -3.71 -38.17
CA SER A 702 -10.95 -2.94 -38.25
C SER A 702 -11.00 -1.84 -39.32
N TYR A 703 -11.50 -2.15 -40.52
CA TYR A 703 -11.58 -1.16 -41.59
C TYR A 703 -12.81 -0.25 -41.46
N PRO A 704 -14.04 -0.74 -41.22
CA PRO A 704 -15.22 0.11 -41.12
C PRO A 704 -15.23 1.06 -39.91
N GLU A 705 -14.74 0.60 -38.73
CA GLU A 705 -14.84 1.36 -37.47
C GLU A 705 -13.56 2.09 -37.12
N ALA A 706 -12.39 1.51 -37.44
CA ALA A 706 -11.10 2.11 -37.12
C ALA A 706 -10.30 2.64 -38.34
N GLY A 707 -10.79 2.41 -39.53
CA GLY A 707 -10.21 2.97 -40.76
C GLY A 707 -8.92 2.32 -41.24
N GLY A 708 -8.45 1.24 -40.59
CA GLY A 708 -7.19 0.59 -40.89
C GLY A 708 -7.36 -0.83 -41.48
N ARG A 709 -6.59 -1.13 -42.55
CA ARG A 709 -6.56 -2.48 -43.16
C ARG A 709 -5.60 -3.44 -42.45
N ASN A 710 -4.62 -2.91 -41.72
CA ASN A 710 -3.73 -3.70 -40.90
C ASN A 710 -4.39 -4.03 -39.56
N VAL A 711 -5.07 -5.16 -39.49
CA VAL A 711 -5.81 -5.61 -38.30
C VAL A 711 -4.90 -5.69 -37.07
N VAL A 712 -3.62 -6.12 -37.25
CA VAL A 712 -2.65 -6.24 -36.15
C VAL A 712 -2.38 -4.88 -35.52
N ASN A 713 -2.05 -3.89 -36.33
CA ASN A 713 -1.79 -2.55 -35.83
C ASN A 713 -3.04 -1.89 -35.24
N VAL A 714 -4.21 -2.07 -35.89
CA VAL A 714 -5.50 -1.54 -35.39
C VAL A 714 -5.83 -2.11 -34.01
N ILE A 715 -5.60 -3.42 -33.77
CA ILE A 715 -5.78 -3.99 -32.43
C ILE A 715 -4.87 -3.30 -31.43
N LEU A 716 -3.60 -3.09 -31.75
CA LEU A 716 -2.60 -2.50 -30.83
C LEU A 716 -2.80 -1.04 -30.51
N VAL A 717 -3.26 -0.23 -31.50
CA VAL A 717 -3.32 1.24 -31.32
C VAL A 717 -4.74 1.80 -31.17
N ASP A 718 -5.77 0.97 -31.39
CA ASP A 718 -7.17 1.34 -31.32
C ASP A 718 -7.95 0.42 -30.38
N PHE A 719 -8.38 -0.75 -30.82
CA PHE A 719 -9.27 -1.63 -30.05
C PHE A 719 -8.70 -2.03 -28.68
N ARG A 720 -7.39 -2.23 -28.57
CA ARG A 720 -6.67 -2.58 -27.35
C ARG A 720 -5.49 -1.65 -27.05
N ALA A 721 -5.63 -0.38 -27.39
CA ALA A 721 -4.60 0.63 -27.18
C ALA A 721 -4.16 0.75 -25.69
N PHE A 722 -5.00 0.36 -24.74
CA PHE A 722 -4.66 0.34 -23.32
C PHE A 722 -3.53 -0.67 -23.00
N ASP A 723 -3.50 -1.83 -23.68
CA ASP A 723 -2.42 -2.80 -23.53
C ASP A 723 -1.09 -2.20 -23.99
N THR A 724 -1.09 -1.55 -25.17
CA THR A 724 0.12 -0.88 -25.71
C THR A 724 0.58 0.29 -24.85
N LEU A 725 -0.34 1.04 -24.25
CA LEU A 725 0.00 2.06 -23.27
C LEU A 725 0.71 1.47 -22.04
N GLY A 726 0.27 0.31 -21.58
CA GLY A 726 0.95 -0.47 -20.53
C GLY A 726 2.34 -0.91 -20.96
N GLU A 727 2.47 -1.47 -22.16
CA GLU A 727 3.74 -1.95 -22.72
C GLU A 727 4.78 -0.84 -22.84
N ILE A 728 4.43 0.30 -23.41
CA ILE A 728 5.35 1.43 -23.54
C ILE A 728 5.74 2.03 -22.19
N THR A 729 4.82 2.00 -21.21
CA THR A 729 5.12 2.42 -19.83
C THR A 729 6.15 1.49 -19.19
N VAL A 730 5.98 0.17 -19.35
CA VAL A 730 6.96 -0.82 -18.87
C VAL A 730 8.31 -0.62 -19.56
N LEU A 731 8.32 -0.37 -20.89
CA LEU A 731 9.53 -0.12 -21.64
C LEU A 731 10.29 1.11 -21.12
N ALA A 732 9.56 2.18 -20.79
CA ALA A 732 10.15 3.38 -20.16
C ALA A 732 10.77 3.07 -18.79
N ILE A 733 10.07 2.29 -17.94
CA ILE A 733 10.58 1.89 -16.64
C ILE A 733 11.85 1.04 -16.77
N VAL A 734 11.86 0.09 -17.72
CA VAL A 734 13.03 -0.74 -18.01
C VAL A 734 14.22 0.12 -18.42
N ALA A 735 14.03 1.08 -19.34
CA ALA A 735 15.08 1.98 -19.79
C ALA A 735 15.67 2.81 -18.64
N LEU A 736 14.82 3.37 -17.78
CA LEU A 736 15.23 4.13 -16.60
C LEU A 736 15.98 3.23 -15.59
N THR A 737 15.54 1.99 -15.43
CA THR A 737 16.20 1.01 -14.56
C THR A 737 17.58 0.66 -15.07
N VAL A 738 17.71 0.35 -16.37
CA VAL A 738 19.00 0.06 -17.03
C VAL A 738 19.94 1.26 -16.91
N PHE A 739 19.45 2.47 -17.19
CA PHE A 739 20.23 3.70 -17.03
C PHE A 739 20.74 3.88 -15.59
N SER A 740 19.88 3.67 -14.59
CA SER A 740 20.23 3.79 -13.16
C SER A 740 21.25 2.76 -12.73
N LEU A 741 21.11 1.52 -13.19
CA LEU A 741 22.06 0.44 -12.92
C LEU A 741 23.42 0.69 -13.57
N LEU A 742 23.45 1.05 -14.86
CA LEU A 742 24.66 1.35 -15.58
C LEU A 742 25.39 2.57 -15.03
N ARG A 743 24.68 3.55 -14.48
CA ARG A 743 25.31 4.70 -13.80
C ARG A 743 26.16 4.31 -12.61
N ARG A 744 25.80 3.23 -11.90
CA ARG A 744 26.53 2.69 -10.74
C ARG A 744 27.45 1.52 -11.09
N PHE A 745 27.33 0.99 -12.28
CA PHE A 745 28.11 -0.15 -12.73
C PHE A 745 29.60 0.18 -12.77
N ARG A 746 30.43 -0.72 -12.28
CA ARG A 746 31.89 -0.66 -12.37
C ARG A 746 32.35 -1.89 -13.12
N PRO A 747 32.88 -1.73 -14.35
CA PRO A 747 33.43 -2.83 -15.11
C PRO A 747 34.59 -3.48 -14.35
N ALA A 748 34.81 -4.76 -14.57
CA ALA A 748 35.96 -5.47 -14.05
C ALA A 748 37.26 -4.82 -14.54
N SER A 749 38.30 -4.78 -13.70
CA SER A 749 39.58 -4.16 -14.04
C SER A 749 40.21 -4.69 -15.34
N GLU A 750 39.96 -5.97 -15.64
CA GLU A 750 40.39 -6.64 -16.86
C GLU A 750 39.67 -6.13 -18.11
N SER A 751 38.40 -5.78 -18.01
CA SER A 751 37.59 -5.26 -19.12
C SER A 751 37.96 -3.80 -19.47
N VAL A 752 38.63 -3.13 -18.56
CA VAL A 752 39.09 -1.75 -18.72
C VAL A 752 40.40 -1.67 -19.52
N ARG A 753 41.19 -2.75 -19.58
CA ARG A 753 42.45 -2.77 -20.34
C ARG A 753 42.17 -2.68 -21.84
N SER A 754 42.96 -1.89 -22.57
CA SER A 754 42.85 -1.84 -24.01
C SER A 754 43.13 -3.24 -24.61
N PRO A 755 42.39 -3.66 -25.65
CA PRO A 755 42.70 -4.89 -26.35
C PRO A 755 44.14 -4.90 -26.83
N LEU A 756 44.79 -6.07 -26.87
CA LEU A 756 46.17 -6.22 -27.37
C LEU A 756 46.32 -5.63 -28.77
N GLN A 757 45.30 -5.82 -29.61
CA GLN A 757 45.27 -5.30 -30.96
C GLN A 757 45.32 -3.75 -31.00
N GLN A 758 44.60 -3.09 -30.10
CA GLN A 758 44.62 -1.63 -29.95
C GLN A 758 45.99 -1.14 -29.39
N LEU A 759 46.56 -1.89 -28.44
CA LEU A 759 47.88 -1.56 -27.92
C LEU A 759 48.96 -1.69 -28.97
N GLN A 760 48.90 -2.72 -29.82
CA GLN A 760 49.79 -2.91 -30.94
C GLN A 760 49.64 -1.81 -31.98
N GLN A 761 48.41 -1.38 -32.26
CA GLN A 761 48.14 -0.31 -33.18
C GLN A 761 48.58 1.05 -32.64
N ASP A 762 48.34 1.32 -31.36
CA ASP A 762 48.83 2.53 -30.70
C ASP A 762 50.37 2.60 -30.73
N ALA A 763 51.04 1.46 -30.52
CA ALA A 763 52.51 1.39 -30.62
C ALA A 763 52.99 1.63 -32.05
N PHE A 764 52.32 1.08 -33.06
CA PHE A 764 52.65 1.31 -34.46
C PHE A 764 52.45 2.77 -34.88
N ASP A 765 51.40 3.42 -34.38
CA ASP A 765 51.15 4.84 -34.64
C ASP A 765 52.20 5.74 -33.94
N GLU A 766 52.69 5.36 -32.73
CA GLU A 766 53.73 6.09 -31.99
C GLU A 766 55.14 6.00 -32.65
N GLU A 767 55.37 4.92 -33.39
CA GLU A 767 56.63 4.76 -34.13
C GLU A 767 56.74 5.59 -35.43
N ARG A 768 55.64 6.25 -35.86
CA ARG A 768 55.54 7.03 -37.06
C ARG A 768 55.49 8.53 -36.79
N GLU A 769 56.40 9.32 -37.32
CA GLU A 769 56.46 10.78 -37.13
C GLU A 769 55.28 11.55 -37.77
N ASP A 770 54.62 10.96 -38.78
CA ASP A 770 53.49 11.54 -39.50
C ASP A 770 52.11 11.23 -38.91
N ARG A 771 52.06 10.51 -37.83
CA ARG A 771 50.79 10.05 -37.21
C ARG A 771 50.73 10.29 -35.71
N SER A 772 49.51 10.64 -35.23
CA SER A 772 49.19 10.70 -33.82
C SER A 772 48.64 9.37 -33.32
N ARG A 773 48.79 9.08 -32.04
CA ARG A 773 48.28 7.86 -31.41
C ARG A 773 46.76 7.72 -31.63
N GLY A 774 46.34 6.63 -32.28
CA GLY A 774 44.95 6.32 -32.58
C GLY A 774 44.45 6.80 -33.95
N ASP A 775 45.30 7.48 -34.78
CA ASP A 775 44.94 7.96 -36.13
C ASP A 775 44.53 6.82 -37.06
N THR A 776 45.22 5.69 -36.99
CA THR A 776 44.89 4.52 -37.84
C THR A 776 43.50 3.94 -37.54
N LEU A 777 43.03 4.00 -36.28
CA LEU A 777 41.66 3.59 -35.93
C LEU A 777 40.64 4.59 -36.49
N ALA A 778 40.93 5.90 -36.46
CA ALA A 778 40.08 6.92 -37.04
C ALA A 778 39.93 6.76 -38.56
N ASP A 779 41.07 6.55 -39.26
CA ASP A 779 41.08 6.31 -40.71
C ASP A 779 40.44 4.99 -41.11
N TYR A 780 40.59 3.95 -40.30
CA TYR A 780 39.99 2.63 -40.55
C TYR A 780 38.44 2.69 -40.57
N LEU A 781 37.86 3.54 -39.78
CA LEU A 781 36.40 3.72 -39.70
C LEU A 781 35.88 4.83 -40.61
N LEU A 782 36.73 5.50 -41.43
CA LEU A 782 36.36 6.61 -42.30
C LEU A 782 35.30 6.20 -43.32
N VAL A 783 35.53 5.11 -44.05
CA VAL A 783 34.61 4.60 -45.08
C VAL A 783 33.27 4.18 -44.45
N PRO A 784 33.23 3.32 -43.38
CA PRO A 784 31.96 3.05 -42.67
C PRO A 784 31.22 4.31 -42.17
N ARG A 785 31.96 5.30 -41.68
CA ARG A 785 31.39 6.56 -41.21
C ARG A 785 30.70 7.33 -42.32
N VAL A 786 31.35 7.53 -43.47
CA VAL A 786 30.80 8.21 -44.62
C VAL A 786 29.54 7.47 -45.12
N ILE A 787 29.63 6.14 -45.26
CA ILE A 787 28.50 5.32 -45.69
C ILE A 787 27.30 5.48 -44.74
N MET A 788 27.53 5.40 -43.42
CA MET A 788 26.47 5.54 -42.44
C MET A 788 25.88 6.95 -42.37
N GLU A 789 26.70 7.99 -42.57
CA GLU A 789 26.21 9.37 -42.69
C GLU A 789 25.24 9.54 -43.86
N TRP A 790 25.58 8.91 -45.01
CA TRP A 790 24.72 8.92 -46.20
C TRP A 790 23.45 8.07 -46.06
N LEU A 791 23.52 6.94 -45.37
CA LEU A 791 22.37 6.03 -45.15
C LEU A 791 21.39 6.58 -44.11
N PHE A 792 21.83 7.42 -43.19
CA PHE A 792 21.01 7.94 -42.13
C PHE A 792 19.69 8.62 -42.60
N PRO A 793 19.69 9.56 -43.55
CA PRO A 793 18.45 10.15 -44.04
C PRO A 793 17.55 9.12 -44.71
N PHE A 794 18.11 8.14 -45.46
CA PHE A 794 17.30 7.11 -46.11
C PHE A 794 16.61 6.20 -45.08
N ILE A 795 17.33 5.78 -44.04
CA ILE A 795 16.73 4.95 -42.95
C ILE A 795 15.70 5.79 -42.15
N THR A 796 15.95 7.08 -41.97
CA THR A 796 15.01 7.99 -41.33
C THR A 796 13.72 8.12 -42.15
N VAL A 797 13.82 8.32 -43.46
CA VAL A 797 12.65 8.33 -44.34
C VAL A 797 11.91 6.99 -44.30
N LEU A 798 12.65 5.88 -44.32
CA LEU A 798 12.05 4.55 -44.18
C LEU A 798 11.29 4.38 -42.85
N ALA A 799 11.87 4.85 -41.75
CA ALA A 799 11.24 4.81 -40.44
C ALA A 799 9.92 5.63 -40.42
N LEU A 800 9.95 6.85 -40.98
CA LEU A 800 8.75 7.68 -41.11
C LEU A 800 7.70 7.05 -42.05
N TYR A 801 8.16 6.42 -43.11
CA TYR A 801 7.26 5.68 -44.01
C TYR A 801 6.60 4.51 -43.29
N LEU A 802 7.34 3.73 -42.50
CA LEU A 802 6.79 2.64 -41.70
C LEU A 802 5.77 3.14 -40.65
N LEU A 803 6.03 4.31 -40.06
CA LEU A 803 5.09 4.93 -39.11
C LEU A 803 3.76 5.26 -39.77
N ILE A 804 3.80 5.97 -40.91
CA ILE A 804 2.59 6.47 -41.58
C ILE A 804 1.79 5.33 -42.19
N ARG A 805 2.48 4.34 -42.80
CA ARG A 805 1.79 3.20 -43.45
C ARG A 805 1.27 2.15 -42.51
N GLY A 806 1.69 2.16 -41.20
CA GLY A 806 1.39 1.11 -40.25
C GLY A 806 -0.09 0.80 -40.05
N HIS A 807 -0.96 1.76 -40.32
CA HIS A 807 -2.41 1.60 -40.22
C HIS A 807 -3.01 0.72 -41.33
N ASP A 808 -2.42 0.71 -42.54
CA ASP A 808 -2.89 -0.06 -43.68
C ASP A 808 -2.01 -1.26 -44.06
N LEU A 809 -0.72 -1.18 -43.79
CA LEU A 809 0.30 -2.16 -44.18
C LEU A 809 1.23 -2.47 -43.00
N PRO A 810 2.02 -3.54 -43.07
CA PRO A 810 2.99 -3.85 -42.03
C PRO A 810 3.89 -2.68 -41.68
N GLY A 811 3.93 -2.33 -40.35
CA GLY A 811 4.64 -1.13 -39.87
C GLY A 811 4.22 -0.73 -38.47
N GLY A 812 3.88 0.55 -38.29
CA GLY A 812 3.44 1.18 -37.03
C GLY A 812 4.57 1.77 -36.21
N GLY A 813 4.20 2.45 -35.12
CA GLY A 813 5.14 3.23 -34.30
C GLY A 813 6.27 2.43 -33.69
N PHE A 814 6.01 1.18 -33.28
CA PHE A 814 7.04 0.31 -32.73
C PHE A 814 8.09 -0.07 -33.79
N ALA A 815 7.67 -0.60 -34.95
CA ALA A 815 8.58 -0.98 -36.03
C ALA A 815 9.36 0.25 -36.56
N ALA A 816 8.69 1.35 -36.76
CA ALA A 816 9.31 2.62 -37.13
C ALA A 816 10.33 3.11 -36.09
N GLY A 817 9.95 3.05 -34.80
CA GLY A 817 10.82 3.44 -33.69
C GLY A 817 12.09 2.58 -33.60
N VAL A 818 11.95 1.27 -33.78
CA VAL A 818 13.09 0.36 -33.81
C VAL A 818 13.97 0.60 -35.06
N THR A 819 13.36 0.86 -36.23
CA THR A 819 14.11 1.22 -37.44
C THR A 819 14.96 2.50 -37.25
N MET A 820 14.34 3.54 -36.66
CA MET A 820 15.07 4.76 -36.32
C MET A 820 16.18 4.51 -35.29
N SER A 821 15.92 3.62 -34.34
CA SER A 821 16.94 3.19 -33.35
C SER A 821 18.12 2.51 -34.01
N ILE A 822 17.91 1.67 -35.03
CA ILE A 822 19.00 1.06 -35.82
C ILE A 822 19.82 2.16 -36.50
N ALA A 823 19.17 3.15 -37.11
CA ALA A 823 19.90 4.27 -37.72
C ALA A 823 20.82 5.00 -36.71
N LEU A 824 20.31 5.25 -35.49
CA LEU A 824 21.10 5.87 -34.43
C LEU A 824 22.23 4.96 -33.96
N ILE A 825 22.01 3.66 -33.77
CA ILE A 825 23.01 2.69 -33.35
C ILE A 825 24.15 2.65 -34.38
N LEU A 826 23.82 2.57 -35.68
CA LEU A 826 24.81 2.55 -36.76
C LEU A 826 25.67 3.83 -36.81
N GLN A 827 25.02 4.99 -36.57
CA GLN A 827 25.77 6.26 -36.44
C GLN A 827 26.70 6.23 -35.23
N TYR A 828 26.27 5.77 -34.06
CA TYR A 828 27.10 5.68 -32.86
C TYR A 828 28.29 4.73 -33.06
N MET A 829 28.09 3.63 -33.79
CA MET A 829 29.14 2.66 -34.06
C MET A 829 30.20 3.23 -35.05
N ALA A 830 29.76 3.98 -36.06
CA ALA A 830 30.63 4.47 -37.11
C ALA A 830 31.35 5.79 -36.77
N ALA A 831 30.68 6.73 -36.12
CA ALA A 831 31.23 8.08 -35.87
C ALA A 831 31.63 8.33 -34.40
N GLY A 832 31.37 7.38 -33.51
CA GLY A 832 31.69 7.46 -32.09
C GLY A 832 30.77 8.36 -31.28
N THR A 833 30.76 8.16 -29.95
CA THR A 833 29.81 8.77 -29.00
C THR A 833 29.85 10.30 -29.00
N ARG A 834 31.06 10.89 -28.88
CA ARG A 834 31.23 12.35 -28.75
C ARG A 834 30.78 13.13 -30.00
N SER A 835 31.07 12.60 -31.18
CA SER A 835 30.70 13.23 -32.46
C SER A 835 29.19 13.26 -32.66
N ILE A 836 28.52 12.16 -32.37
CA ILE A 836 27.07 12.03 -32.55
C ILE A 836 26.27 12.84 -31.51
N GLU A 837 26.69 12.82 -30.25
CA GLU A 837 26.01 13.63 -29.21
C GLU A 837 26.14 15.13 -29.46
N ALA A 838 27.28 15.59 -29.94
CA ALA A 838 27.50 16.98 -30.30
C ALA A 838 26.61 17.40 -31.50
N ARG A 839 26.44 16.48 -32.47
CA ARG A 839 25.70 16.75 -33.73
C ARG A 839 24.21 16.65 -33.58
N LEU A 840 23.71 15.58 -32.97
CA LEU A 840 22.27 15.30 -32.92
C LEU A 840 21.58 15.90 -31.70
N ARG A 841 22.30 16.28 -30.64
CA ARG A 841 21.78 16.86 -29.39
C ARG A 841 20.54 16.12 -28.82
N ILE A 842 20.51 14.77 -28.97
CA ILE A 842 19.38 13.94 -28.53
C ILE A 842 19.32 13.95 -27.01
N LYS A 843 18.15 14.26 -26.48
CA LYS A 843 17.82 14.15 -25.06
C LYS A 843 16.85 12.97 -24.86
N PRO A 844 17.34 11.74 -24.65
CA PRO A 844 16.49 10.54 -24.66
C PRO A 844 15.34 10.59 -23.65
N LEU A 845 15.60 11.12 -22.45
CA LEU A 845 14.55 11.27 -21.43
C LEU A 845 13.40 12.18 -21.86
N ASN A 846 13.71 13.26 -22.59
CA ASN A 846 12.68 14.15 -23.12
C ASN A 846 11.85 13.44 -24.19
N TRP A 847 12.50 12.67 -25.08
CA TRP A 847 11.80 11.90 -26.11
C TRP A 847 10.87 10.86 -25.50
N MET A 848 11.35 10.12 -24.50
CA MET A 848 10.51 9.16 -23.74
C MET A 848 9.33 9.87 -23.06
N GLY A 849 9.60 11.01 -22.40
CA GLY A 849 8.57 11.78 -21.72
C GLY A 849 7.52 12.33 -22.67
N VAL A 850 7.95 12.95 -23.78
CA VAL A 850 7.05 13.46 -24.83
C VAL A 850 6.25 12.30 -25.46
N GLY A 851 6.89 11.17 -25.74
CA GLY A 851 6.23 9.99 -26.28
C GLY A 851 5.11 9.48 -25.38
N LEU A 852 5.39 9.29 -24.09
CA LEU A 852 4.38 8.86 -23.11
C LEU A 852 3.27 9.90 -22.95
N MET A 853 3.62 11.19 -22.87
CA MET A 853 2.63 12.26 -22.77
C MET A 853 1.74 12.33 -24.02
N THR A 854 2.30 12.15 -25.22
CA THR A 854 1.52 12.13 -26.47
C THR A 854 0.52 10.96 -26.46
N ALA A 855 0.95 9.76 -26.09
CA ALA A 855 0.08 8.60 -26.02
C ALA A 855 -1.06 8.80 -24.98
N VAL A 856 -0.74 9.30 -23.79
CA VAL A 856 -1.73 9.58 -22.74
C VAL A 856 -2.66 10.73 -23.16
N ALA A 857 -2.12 11.80 -23.76
CA ALA A 857 -2.92 12.93 -24.22
C ALA A 857 -3.90 12.54 -25.34
N THR A 858 -3.51 11.62 -26.22
CA THR A 858 -4.41 11.06 -27.24
C THR A 858 -5.58 10.34 -26.58
N GLY A 859 -5.33 9.54 -25.52
CA GLY A 859 -6.38 8.87 -24.77
C GLY A 859 -7.29 9.81 -24.00
N LEU A 860 -6.72 10.84 -23.35
CA LEU A 860 -7.48 11.87 -22.62
C LEU A 860 -8.29 12.76 -23.57
N GLY A 861 -7.82 12.96 -24.80
CA GLY A 861 -8.52 13.73 -25.82
C GLY A 861 -9.94 13.21 -26.09
N ALA A 862 -10.14 11.89 -26.07
CA ALA A 862 -11.46 11.27 -26.23
C ALA A 862 -12.46 11.73 -25.16
N LEU A 863 -12.00 11.87 -23.91
CA LEU A 863 -12.84 12.30 -22.76
C LEU A 863 -13.38 13.74 -22.95
N ILE A 864 -12.59 14.63 -23.60
CA ILE A 864 -13.00 16.02 -23.85
C ILE A 864 -14.24 16.06 -24.74
N PHE A 865 -14.38 15.08 -25.64
CA PHE A 865 -15.53 14.96 -26.55
C PHE A 865 -16.64 14.04 -26.01
N GLY A 866 -16.55 13.61 -24.73
CA GLY A 866 -17.56 12.80 -24.09
C GLY A 866 -17.49 11.28 -24.42
N TYR A 867 -16.40 10.83 -25.00
CA TYR A 867 -16.15 9.41 -25.31
C TYR A 867 -15.27 8.75 -24.25
N PRO A 868 -15.31 7.42 -24.09
CA PRO A 868 -14.43 6.69 -23.21
C PRO A 868 -12.94 6.94 -23.50
N PHE A 869 -12.09 6.75 -22.48
CA PHE A 869 -10.64 6.87 -22.61
C PHE A 869 -10.09 5.99 -23.74
N LEU A 870 -9.22 6.52 -24.59
CA LEU A 870 -8.61 5.85 -25.76
C LEU A 870 -9.62 5.52 -26.90
N THR A 871 -10.80 6.11 -26.93
CA THR A 871 -11.66 6.00 -28.12
C THR A 871 -11.01 6.72 -29.28
N SER A 872 -10.83 6.02 -30.40
CA SER A 872 -10.24 6.60 -31.61
C SER A 872 -11.29 7.25 -32.50
N PHE A 873 -10.81 8.18 -33.32
CA PHE A 873 -11.61 8.83 -34.40
C PHE A 873 -10.79 8.81 -35.68
N PHE A 874 -11.40 8.47 -36.80
CA PHE A 874 -10.74 8.54 -38.10
C PHE A 874 -11.57 9.25 -39.14
N ARG A 875 -10.89 9.86 -40.10
CA ARG A 875 -11.48 10.51 -41.28
C ARG A 875 -10.53 10.41 -42.45
N TYR A 876 -11.07 10.15 -43.64
CA TYR A 876 -10.29 10.27 -44.87
C TYR A 876 -10.25 11.71 -45.32
N VAL A 877 -9.02 12.24 -45.57
CA VAL A 877 -8.80 13.57 -46.09
C VAL A 877 -8.22 13.43 -47.51
N ASP A 878 -8.83 14.09 -48.47
CA ASP A 878 -8.29 14.12 -49.82
C ASP A 878 -7.14 15.14 -49.90
N VAL A 879 -5.91 14.61 -50.03
CA VAL A 879 -4.71 15.41 -50.16
C VAL A 879 -4.36 15.54 -51.64
N PRO A 880 -4.25 16.77 -52.22
CA PRO A 880 -3.86 16.95 -53.62
C PRO A 880 -2.55 16.20 -53.92
N LEU A 881 -2.51 15.48 -55.05
CA LEU A 881 -1.39 14.65 -55.55
C LEU A 881 -1.16 13.32 -54.80
N VAL A 882 -1.71 13.11 -53.61
CA VAL A 882 -1.49 11.89 -52.81
C VAL A 882 -2.76 11.02 -52.76
N GLY A 883 -3.94 11.61 -52.94
CA GLY A 883 -5.23 10.92 -52.88
C GLY A 883 -5.81 10.91 -51.47
N LYS A 884 -6.65 9.92 -51.18
CA LYS A 884 -7.33 9.76 -49.88
C LYS A 884 -6.35 9.23 -48.84
N VAL A 885 -6.04 10.07 -47.86
CA VAL A 885 -5.17 9.70 -46.74
C VAL A 885 -6.02 9.50 -45.48
N PRO A 886 -5.93 8.35 -44.79
CA PRO A 886 -6.61 8.20 -43.52
C PRO A 886 -5.90 9.02 -42.44
N VAL A 887 -6.64 9.91 -41.81
CA VAL A 887 -6.16 10.65 -40.63
C VAL A 887 -6.90 10.11 -39.41
N ALA A 888 -6.22 9.27 -38.66
CA ALA A 888 -6.76 8.65 -37.46
C ALA A 888 -6.09 9.22 -36.19
N SER A 889 -6.85 9.42 -35.12
CA SER A 889 -6.27 9.80 -33.84
C SER A 889 -5.31 8.72 -33.28
N ALA A 890 -5.51 7.46 -33.67
CA ALA A 890 -4.62 6.35 -33.42
C ALA A 890 -3.18 6.58 -33.94
N LEU A 891 -3.00 7.39 -35.01
CA LEU A 891 -1.67 7.75 -35.51
C LEU A 891 -0.89 8.64 -34.53
N LEU A 892 -1.58 9.50 -33.76
CA LEU A 892 -0.95 10.31 -32.71
C LEU A 892 -0.48 9.41 -31.53
N PHE A 893 -1.29 8.40 -31.20
CA PHE A 893 -0.89 7.40 -30.23
C PHE A 893 0.36 6.64 -30.71
N ASP A 894 0.35 6.23 -31.96
CA ASP A 894 1.47 5.50 -32.61
C ASP A 894 2.73 6.36 -32.70
N LEU A 895 2.59 7.66 -32.91
CA LEU A 895 3.71 8.62 -32.81
C LEU A 895 4.28 8.67 -31.38
N GLY A 896 3.41 8.57 -30.37
CA GLY A 896 3.84 8.46 -28.97
C GLY A 896 4.68 7.21 -28.73
N VAL A 897 4.27 6.08 -29.29
CA VAL A 897 5.01 4.80 -29.23
C VAL A 897 6.37 4.95 -29.93
N PHE A 898 6.39 5.53 -31.14
CA PHE A 898 7.63 5.79 -31.90
C PHE A 898 8.65 6.60 -31.10
N LEU A 899 8.24 7.73 -30.54
CA LEU A 899 9.12 8.61 -29.77
C LEU A 899 9.68 7.92 -28.53
N LEU A 900 8.85 7.14 -27.86
CA LEU A 900 9.25 6.42 -26.67
C LEU A 900 10.24 5.30 -26.97
N VAL A 901 10.01 4.51 -28.02
CA VAL A 901 10.93 3.44 -28.46
C VAL A 901 12.29 4.00 -28.84
N VAL A 902 12.32 5.06 -29.66
CA VAL A 902 13.57 5.74 -30.01
C VAL A 902 14.29 6.29 -28.79
N GLY A 903 13.55 6.97 -27.90
CA GLY A 903 14.11 7.50 -26.64
C GLY A 903 14.68 6.41 -25.75
N THR A 904 13.98 5.29 -25.60
CA THR A 904 14.41 4.14 -24.79
C THR A 904 15.71 3.53 -25.34
N THR A 905 15.75 3.22 -26.63
CA THR A 905 16.94 2.61 -27.26
C THR A 905 18.12 3.56 -27.20
N ALA A 906 17.91 4.85 -27.51
CA ALA A 906 18.95 5.86 -27.39
C ALA A 906 19.46 6.00 -25.93
N LEU A 907 18.60 5.92 -24.92
CA LEU A 907 19.02 6.00 -23.53
C LEU A 907 19.91 4.81 -23.13
N ILE A 908 19.54 3.61 -23.52
CA ILE A 908 20.31 2.38 -23.25
C ILE A 908 21.65 2.45 -24.00
N LEU A 909 21.64 2.83 -25.26
CA LEU A 909 22.84 2.97 -26.08
C LEU A 909 23.84 3.97 -25.49
N ILE A 910 23.37 5.18 -25.15
CA ILE A 910 24.16 6.22 -24.52
C ILE A 910 24.71 5.76 -23.16
N ALA A 911 23.89 5.08 -22.36
CA ALA A 911 24.32 4.56 -21.07
C ALA A 911 25.46 3.53 -21.21
N ILE A 912 25.39 2.65 -22.20
CA ILE A 912 26.48 1.69 -22.52
C ILE A 912 27.70 2.41 -23.06
N ALA A 913 27.53 3.34 -23.99
CA ALA A 913 28.62 4.08 -24.62
C ALA A 913 29.40 4.97 -23.63
N HIS A 914 28.71 5.62 -22.69
CA HIS A 914 29.33 6.45 -21.66
C HIS A 914 30.20 5.65 -20.67
N GLN A 915 30.01 4.33 -20.53
CA GLN A 915 30.92 3.51 -19.72
C GLN A 915 32.35 3.54 -20.34
N SER A 916 32.45 3.61 -21.66
CA SER A 916 33.73 3.74 -22.38
C SER A 916 34.44 5.06 -22.06
N ILE A 917 33.74 6.17 -22.09
CA ILE A 917 34.29 7.52 -21.85
C ILE A 917 34.75 7.67 -20.38
N ARG A 918 33.98 7.21 -19.44
CA ARG A 918 34.28 7.27 -17.99
C ARG A 918 35.53 6.47 -17.63
N THR A 919 35.74 5.35 -18.29
CA THR A 919 36.96 4.52 -18.10
C THR A 919 38.19 5.21 -18.61
N THR A 920 38.11 5.93 -19.73
CA THR A 920 39.25 6.69 -20.32
C THR A 920 39.62 7.89 -19.45
N ALA A 921 38.65 8.68 -18.98
CA ALA A 921 38.87 9.85 -18.11
C ALA A 921 39.55 9.46 -16.77
N ARG A 922 39.22 8.31 -16.22
CA ARG A 922 39.84 7.79 -14.98
C ARG A 922 41.29 7.35 -15.18
N ARG A 923 41.67 6.94 -16.39
CA ARG A 923 43.08 6.62 -16.74
C ARG A 923 43.94 7.86 -16.77
N GLN A 924 43.43 8.97 -17.28
CA GLN A 924 44.15 10.25 -17.34
C GLN A 924 44.36 10.87 -15.94
N SER A 925 43.51 10.60 -14.99
CA SER A 925 43.62 11.08 -13.61
C SER A 925 44.46 10.19 -12.67
N ASN A 926 44.72 8.93 -13.04
CA ASN A 926 45.62 8.01 -12.31
C ASN A 926 46.48 7.22 -13.31
N PRO A 927 47.62 7.76 -13.77
CA PRO A 927 48.55 7.01 -14.60
C PRO A 927 49.04 5.79 -13.79
N PRO A 928 49.14 4.61 -14.41
CA PRO A 928 49.68 3.45 -13.71
C PRO A 928 51.13 3.76 -13.32
N THR A 929 51.39 3.69 -12.01
CA THR A 929 52.76 3.64 -11.52
C THR A 929 53.43 2.41 -12.17
N LEU A 930 54.39 2.66 -13.03
CA LEU A 930 55.20 1.60 -13.60
C LEU A 930 55.85 0.81 -12.44
N PRO A 931 55.82 -0.52 -12.47
CA PRO A 931 56.58 -1.29 -11.48
C PRO A 931 58.05 -0.94 -11.70
N VAL A 932 58.68 -0.42 -10.66
CA VAL A 932 60.12 -0.27 -10.58
C VAL A 932 60.74 -1.64 -10.88
N ARG A 933 61.46 -1.77 -11.97
CA ARG A 933 62.32 -2.93 -12.21
C ARG A 933 63.35 -2.94 -11.09
N GLU A 934 63.16 -3.83 -10.14
CA GLU A 934 64.28 -4.24 -9.29
C GLU A 934 65.33 -4.89 -10.19
N GLN A 935 66.41 -4.17 -10.39
CA GLN A 935 67.66 -4.75 -10.86
C GLN A 935 68.30 -5.50 -9.70
N GLY A 936 68.35 -6.80 -9.83
CA GLY A 936 69.01 -7.71 -8.90
C GLY A 936 68.99 -9.12 -9.49
#